data_8d0749c5b1fe64f6809126fe108d214c
#
_entry.id   8d0749c5b1fe64f6809126fe108d214c
#
_cell.length_a   1.000
_cell.length_b   1.000
_cell.length_c   1.000
_cell.angle_alpha   90.00
_cell.angle_beta   90.00
_cell.angle_gamma   90.00
#
_symmetry.space_group_name_H-M   'P 1'
#
loop_
_entity.id
_entity.type
_entity.pdbx_description
1 polymer ?
#
loop_
_entity_poly.entity_id
_entity_poly.type
_entity_poly.pdbx_seq_one_letter_code
_entity_poly.pdbx_strand_id
1 'polypeptide(L)'
;MDMVAHKTEDGREQYLFEHTQNVAELCSHFAETFRNADWAYYAGLLHDLGKADNTWQKYIRGEKATSVKHSEAGAQYAFSKMNSKDPAAKIIPYLIAGHHAGLPDWYEGSGNSLKSILSNIDIPYLEKLLTSPDLQELRNAEFPKSMPFGKNDLTKDNAQELLEHFHLWIRMLYSCLVDADFLDTENFMTPNKSEMRGNYASLSELKQNFDSFMSEKTANASDSKINKIRASILQSCRNKAKLAPGFYSLNVPTGGGKTLSSMAFALEHAIAHDKKRIIMAIPYTSIIEQTAKVYKYGTDNDEEIKKLIKENKCLFGEENVLEHHCNFDFDNDKELSYVIRQKQKLATENWEAPIIVTTNVQLFESLFNAHSSSCRKLHNLVDSVIILDEVQMLPPEYLKSILSVLKGLVKCFGVTVVLCTATQPALEGTIGSDTASFEGIPENMITPIIENPIELAEQLKRVEINTDYSKEKMTNWQHVADKLCEYEQVLCIVHTRKDCRELHSLMPEGTIHLSALMCAEERSDVITEIKDRLRSGKSCRVISTQLVECGVDIDFPIVFRALAGLDSIAQSAGRCNREGKLRHGTVYLFNPPSNIPKGQLDKGANVTKDLLDSYRYNLELTPKLYKEYFSKYYKLLNNFDKCEFDSLIQKEKDQCKFQFRTLSDKYHLIDNVYQGTVYVRYCSLRTGKNNISLLTALNAGEVDRQLFRKLARYSVNLPKKDITELLKEGRLIEPIEGVFMQSLDDEALYQAGLGLVADSVQSFATYIF
;
A
#
# COMPACT_ATOMS: atom_id res chain seq x y z
N MET A 1 -21.23 -10.14 43.04
CA MET A 1 -21.80 -9.42 41.89
C MET A 1 -20.95 -9.79 40.71
N ASP A 2 -21.53 -10.33 39.69
CA ASP A 2 -20.82 -10.69 38.50
C ASP A 2 -20.24 -9.43 37.85
N MET A 3 -18.97 -9.48 37.45
CA MET A 3 -18.26 -8.34 36.84
C MET A 3 -18.67 -8.21 35.40
N VAL A 4 -18.99 -7.00 34.96
CA VAL A 4 -19.47 -6.69 33.61
C VAL A 4 -18.32 -6.13 32.76
N ALA A 5 -18.12 -6.63 31.54
CA ALA A 5 -17.17 -6.09 30.58
C ALA A 5 -17.81 -5.06 29.65
N HIS A 6 -18.98 -5.39 29.10
CA HIS A 6 -19.73 -4.54 28.17
C HIS A 6 -21.22 -4.50 28.53
N LYS A 7 -21.87 -3.39 28.17
CA LYS A 7 -23.31 -3.20 28.35
C LYS A 7 -23.88 -2.49 27.13
N THR A 8 -24.97 -3.03 26.59
CA THR A 8 -25.69 -2.44 25.46
C THR A 8 -26.73 -1.42 25.96
N GLU A 9 -27.21 -0.57 25.06
CA GLU A 9 -28.25 0.40 25.37
C GLU A 9 -29.60 -0.26 25.77
N ASP A 10 -29.87 -1.45 25.23
CA ASP A 10 -31.05 -2.26 25.56
C ASP A 10 -30.90 -3.04 26.87
N GLY A 11 -29.76 -2.91 27.56
CA GLY A 11 -29.53 -3.45 28.89
C GLY A 11 -28.91 -4.85 28.94
N ARG A 12 -28.52 -5.46 27.81
CA ARG A 12 -27.74 -6.72 27.82
C ARG A 12 -26.36 -6.47 28.43
N GLU A 13 -25.88 -7.40 29.24
CA GLU A 13 -24.57 -7.34 29.88
C GLU A 13 -23.73 -8.54 29.46
N GLN A 14 -22.49 -8.29 29.07
CA GLN A 14 -21.45 -9.32 28.85
C GLN A 14 -20.58 -9.36 30.10
N TYR A 15 -20.40 -10.55 30.67
CA TYR A 15 -19.58 -10.71 31.86
C TYR A 15 -18.08 -10.66 31.52
N LEU A 16 -17.31 -10.12 32.44
CA LEU A 16 -15.86 -9.91 32.23
C LEU A 16 -15.13 -11.23 31.95
N PHE A 17 -15.46 -12.28 32.71
CA PHE A 17 -14.84 -13.59 32.49
C PHE A 17 -15.16 -14.16 31.10
N GLU A 18 -16.41 -14.08 30.68
CA GLU A 18 -16.85 -14.53 29.35
C GLU A 18 -16.09 -13.79 28.25
N HIS A 19 -16.05 -12.45 28.32
CA HIS A 19 -15.34 -11.61 27.36
C HIS A 19 -13.85 -11.97 27.28
N THR A 20 -13.16 -12.01 28.44
CA THR A 20 -11.72 -12.28 28.46
C THR A 20 -11.38 -13.70 28.00
N GLN A 21 -12.24 -14.68 28.28
CA GLN A 21 -12.08 -16.05 27.81
C GLN A 21 -12.26 -16.14 26.29
N ASN A 22 -13.33 -15.56 25.74
CA ASN A 22 -13.56 -15.51 24.30
C ASN A 22 -12.40 -14.85 23.56
N VAL A 23 -11.94 -13.71 24.07
CA VAL A 23 -10.78 -12.99 23.49
C VAL A 23 -9.51 -13.83 23.57
N ALA A 24 -9.25 -14.53 24.68
CA ALA A 24 -8.10 -15.41 24.83
C ALA A 24 -8.11 -16.57 23.83
N GLU A 25 -9.28 -17.22 23.65
CA GLU A 25 -9.45 -18.31 22.69
C GLU A 25 -9.26 -17.84 21.24
N LEU A 26 -9.84 -16.69 20.86
CA LEU A 26 -9.65 -16.09 19.53
C LEU A 26 -8.19 -15.72 19.30
N CYS A 27 -7.53 -15.06 20.26
CA CYS A 27 -6.11 -14.73 20.18
C CYS A 27 -5.24 -15.96 19.97
N SER A 28 -5.49 -16.99 20.78
CA SER A 28 -4.80 -18.28 20.71
C SER A 28 -4.93 -18.90 19.32
N HIS A 29 -6.16 -18.97 18.82
CA HIS A 29 -6.47 -19.48 17.48
C HIS A 29 -5.73 -18.71 16.37
N PHE A 30 -5.72 -17.39 16.41
CA PHE A 30 -5.00 -16.57 15.41
C PHE A 30 -3.49 -16.80 15.47
N ALA A 31 -2.92 -16.89 16.68
CA ALA A 31 -1.49 -17.06 16.88
C ALA A 31 -1.00 -18.51 16.71
N GLU A 32 -1.89 -19.49 16.66
CA GLU A 32 -1.56 -20.89 16.39
C GLU A 32 -0.86 -21.06 15.02
N THR A 33 -1.26 -20.29 14.03
CA THR A 33 -0.68 -20.29 12.67
C THR A 33 0.83 -20.03 12.66
N PHE A 34 1.34 -19.32 13.66
CA PHE A 34 2.78 -19.05 13.83
C PHE A 34 3.33 -19.54 15.19
N ARG A 35 2.70 -20.59 15.78
CA ARG A 35 3.16 -21.34 16.95
C ARG A 35 3.26 -20.50 18.25
N ASN A 36 2.41 -19.52 18.42
CA ASN A 36 2.44 -18.59 19.55
C ASN A 36 1.11 -18.51 20.30
N ALA A 37 0.32 -19.57 20.24
CA ALA A 37 -0.97 -19.67 20.88
C ALA A 37 -0.96 -19.29 22.36
N ASP A 38 0.03 -19.79 23.13
CA ASP A 38 0.14 -19.52 24.56
C ASP A 38 0.37 -18.03 24.87
N TRP A 39 1.28 -17.37 24.14
CA TRP A 39 1.55 -15.94 24.32
C TRP A 39 0.32 -15.08 24.06
N ALA A 40 -0.40 -15.41 23.00
CA ALA A 40 -1.62 -14.71 22.63
C ALA A 40 -2.77 -14.99 23.61
N TYR A 41 -2.91 -16.25 24.09
CA TYR A 41 -3.90 -16.65 25.08
C TYR A 41 -3.82 -15.80 26.36
N TYR A 42 -2.62 -15.71 26.97
CA TYR A 42 -2.44 -14.93 28.20
C TYR A 42 -2.59 -13.42 27.96
N ALA A 43 -2.24 -12.91 26.79
CA ALA A 43 -2.50 -11.53 26.46
C ALA A 43 -4.02 -11.25 26.41
N GLY A 44 -4.80 -12.12 25.73
CA GLY A 44 -6.26 -12.03 25.70
C GLY A 44 -6.92 -12.16 27.05
N LEU A 45 -6.47 -13.13 27.86
CA LEU A 45 -7.04 -13.40 29.18
C LEU A 45 -6.85 -12.23 30.17
N LEU A 46 -5.75 -11.48 30.03
CA LEU A 46 -5.35 -10.43 30.97
C LEU A 46 -5.63 -9.01 30.48
N HIS A 47 -5.98 -8.80 29.21
CA HIS A 47 -6.03 -7.44 28.64
C HIS A 47 -6.94 -6.49 29.43
N ASP A 48 -8.05 -6.99 29.93
CA ASP A 48 -9.08 -6.24 30.62
C ASP A 48 -9.15 -6.51 32.14
N LEU A 49 -8.10 -7.06 32.74
CA LEU A 49 -8.05 -7.34 34.18
C LEU A 49 -8.45 -6.13 35.05
N GLY A 50 -8.09 -4.92 34.63
CA GLY A 50 -8.43 -3.69 35.34
C GLY A 50 -9.93 -3.38 35.37
N LYS A 51 -10.75 -3.98 34.51
CA LYS A 51 -12.20 -3.89 34.56
C LYS A 51 -12.80 -4.57 35.84
N ALA A 52 -12.01 -5.44 36.49
CA ALA A 52 -12.41 -6.02 37.77
C ALA A 52 -12.40 -5.02 38.93
N ASP A 53 -11.86 -3.81 38.77
CA ASP A 53 -11.87 -2.78 39.79
C ASP A 53 -13.28 -2.28 40.08
N ASN A 54 -13.62 -2.15 41.40
CA ASN A 54 -14.94 -1.68 41.83
C ASN A 54 -15.30 -0.30 41.27
N THR A 55 -14.31 0.55 41.04
CA THR A 55 -14.53 1.90 40.50
C THR A 55 -14.95 1.83 39.04
N TRP A 56 -14.35 0.91 38.28
CA TRP A 56 -14.72 0.65 36.90
C TRP A 56 -16.10 0.00 36.79
N GLN A 57 -16.39 -0.97 37.69
CA GLN A 57 -17.73 -1.62 37.76
C GLN A 57 -18.86 -0.62 38.08
N LYS A 58 -18.59 0.39 38.91
CA LYS A 58 -19.53 1.49 39.13
C LYS A 58 -19.72 2.38 37.91
N TYR A 59 -18.66 2.62 37.15
CA TYR A 59 -18.72 3.39 35.92
C TYR A 59 -19.61 2.71 34.86
N ILE A 60 -19.38 1.41 34.55
CA ILE A 60 -20.17 0.68 33.54
C ILE A 60 -21.65 0.57 33.89
N ARG A 61 -21.97 0.56 35.18
CA ARG A 61 -23.36 0.56 35.68
C ARG A 61 -24.01 1.93 35.73
N GLY A 62 -23.29 2.99 35.35
CA GLY A 62 -23.81 4.36 35.37
C GLY A 62 -23.81 5.03 36.74
N GLU A 63 -23.19 4.44 37.77
CA GLU A 63 -23.09 4.99 39.12
C GLU A 63 -21.97 6.04 39.25
N LYS A 64 -21.08 6.14 38.26
CA LYS A 64 -19.97 7.09 38.19
C LYS A 64 -19.88 7.71 36.81
N ALA A 65 -19.68 9.04 36.74
CA ALA A 65 -19.68 9.78 35.48
C ALA A 65 -18.37 9.70 34.67
N THR A 66 -17.23 9.32 35.27
CA THR A 66 -15.93 9.37 34.63
C THR A 66 -15.35 7.97 34.42
N SER A 67 -14.88 7.70 33.20
CA SER A 67 -14.12 6.49 32.86
C SER A 67 -12.85 6.34 33.70
N VAL A 68 -12.45 5.11 33.94
CA VAL A 68 -11.24 4.73 34.70
C VAL A 68 -10.31 3.94 33.78
N LYS A 69 -9.02 4.26 33.81
CA LYS A 69 -8.01 3.47 33.10
C LYS A 69 -7.98 2.03 33.64
N HIS A 70 -8.00 1.04 32.75
CA HIS A 70 -8.04 -0.37 33.12
C HIS A 70 -6.97 -1.22 32.44
N SER A 71 -6.35 -0.74 31.35
CA SER A 71 -5.36 -1.50 30.57
C SER A 71 -4.00 -1.71 31.26
N GLU A 72 -3.67 -0.95 32.32
CA GLU A 72 -2.38 -1.03 33.01
C GLU A 72 -2.30 -2.25 33.93
N ALA A 73 -3.41 -2.63 34.58
CA ALA A 73 -3.41 -3.69 35.61
C ALA A 73 -2.99 -5.06 35.05
N GLY A 74 -3.51 -5.46 33.90
CA GLY A 74 -3.12 -6.72 33.26
C GLY A 74 -1.64 -6.74 32.83
N ALA A 75 -1.13 -5.63 32.31
CA ALA A 75 0.28 -5.48 31.93
C ALA A 75 1.21 -5.59 33.16
N GLN A 76 0.88 -4.92 34.25
CA GLN A 76 1.62 -4.98 35.51
C GLN A 76 1.58 -6.38 36.14
N TYR A 77 0.42 -7.03 36.11
CA TYR A 77 0.28 -8.39 36.61
C TYR A 77 1.12 -9.38 35.84
N ALA A 78 1.04 -9.38 34.51
CA ALA A 78 1.88 -10.25 33.67
C ALA A 78 3.37 -10.04 33.95
N PHE A 79 3.84 -8.79 34.01
CA PHE A 79 5.24 -8.47 34.31
C PHE A 79 5.66 -8.94 35.72
N SER A 80 4.79 -8.83 36.73
CA SER A 80 5.07 -9.25 38.09
C SER A 80 5.24 -10.78 38.26
N LYS A 81 4.62 -11.57 37.37
CA LYS A 81 4.68 -13.04 37.38
C LYS A 81 5.83 -13.60 36.55
N MET A 82 6.41 -12.82 35.65
CA MET A 82 7.54 -13.21 34.82
C MET A 82 8.86 -12.72 35.40
N ASN A 83 9.95 -13.34 34.98
CA ASN A 83 11.28 -12.89 35.39
C ASN A 83 11.60 -11.52 34.75
N SER A 84 11.56 -10.46 35.51
CA SER A 84 11.77 -9.08 35.03
C SER A 84 13.17 -8.85 34.39
N LYS A 85 14.14 -9.74 34.62
CA LYS A 85 15.45 -9.72 33.96
C LYS A 85 15.42 -10.32 32.55
N ASP A 86 14.37 -11.10 32.24
CA ASP A 86 14.16 -11.67 30.92
C ASP A 86 13.52 -10.62 30.01
N PRO A 87 14.13 -10.29 28.86
CA PRO A 87 13.49 -9.41 27.86
C PRO A 87 12.07 -9.83 27.49
N ALA A 88 11.78 -11.13 27.45
CA ALA A 88 10.48 -11.69 27.15
C ALA A 88 9.36 -11.26 28.12
N ALA A 89 9.71 -10.93 29.36
CA ALA A 89 8.74 -10.43 30.35
C ALA A 89 8.02 -9.15 29.93
N LYS A 90 8.53 -8.43 28.91
CA LYS A 90 7.94 -7.18 28.41
C LYS A 90 6.94 -7.41 27.28
N ILE A 91 6.88 -8.62 26.69
CA ILE A 91 6.06 -8.91 25.50
C ILE A 91 4.58 -8.72 25.82
N ILE A 92 4.03 -9.53 26.72
CA ILE A 92 2.60 -9.44 27.12
C ILE A 92 2.26 -8.03 27.63
N PRO A 93 3.08 -7.36 28.47
CA PRO A 93 2.86 -5.97 28.84
C PRO A 93 2.74 -4.99 27.68
N TYR A 94 3.56 -5.11 26.61
CA TYR A 94 3.40 -4.28 25.41
C TYR A 94 2.02 -4.44 24.79
N LEU A 95 1.57 -5.70 24.64
CA LEU A 95 0.29 -6.02 24.00
C LEU A 95 -0.87 -5.41 24.80
N ILE A 96 -0.89 -5.69 26.12
CA ILE A 96 -1.98 -5.27 27.00
C ILE A 96 -1.99 -3.76 27.19
N ALA A 97 -0.85 -3.13 27.47
CA ALA A 97 -0.82 -1.67 27.66
C ALA A 97 -1.24 -0.91 26.40
N GLY A 98 -1.06 -1.54 25.22
CA GLY A 98 -1.36 -0.95 23.92
C GLY A 98 -2.77 -1.16 23.40
N HIS A 99 -3.58 -2.12 23.91
CA HIS A 99 -4.79 -2.60 23.22
C HIS A 99 -5.82 -1.50 22.91
N HIS A 100 -5.96 -0.48 23.72
CA HIS A 100 -6.80 0.69 23.42
C HIS A 100 -6.04 1.85 22.80
N ALA A 101 -4.87 2.21 23.37
CA ALA A 101 -4.16 3.44 23.05
C ALA A 101 -3.09 3.28 21.92
N GLY A 102 -2.86 2.04 21.45
CA GLY A 102 -1.78 1.69 20.55
C GLY A 102 -0.51 1.26 21.28
N LEU A 103 0.35 0.48 20.59
CA LEU A 103 1.62 0.00 21.13
C LEU A 103 2.44 1.18 21.70
N PRO A 104 2.81 1.15 23.00
CA PRO A 104 3.54 2.23 23.63
C PRO A 104 5.03 2.21 23.25
N ASP A 105 5.70 3.33 23.48
CA ASP A 105 7.16 3.41 23.53
C ASP A 105 7.67 2.83 24.85
N TRP A 106 8.90 2.28 24.83
CA TRP A 106 9.56 1.88 26.05
C TRP A 106 9.97 3.08 26.91
N TYR A 107 10.60 4.10 26.29
CA TYR A 107 10.98 5.34 26.96
C TYR A 107 9.89 6.40 26.84
N GLU A 108 9.96 7.44 27.66
CA GLU A 108 9.02 8.56 27.62
C GLU A 108 9.06 9.27 26.25
N GLY A 109 7.87 9.54 25.68
CA GLY A 109 7.64 10.16 24.40
C GLY A 109 6.28 10.85 24.39
N SER A 110 5.53 10.74 23.33
CA SER A 110 4.18 11.35 23.15
C SER A 110 3.06 10.68 23.98
N GLY A 111 3.35 10.09 25.13
CA GLY A 111 2.36 9.42 25.98
C GLY A 111 2.98 8.66 27.13
N ASN A 112 2.18 7.85 27.86
CA ASN A 112 2.69 6.98 28.93
C ASN A 112 3.60 5.91 28.34
N SER A 113 4.86 5.84 28.79
CA SER A 113 5.80 4.81 28.38
C SER A 113 5.53 3.49 29.09
N LEU A 114 5.86 2.37 28.42
CA LEU A 114 5.75 1.05 29.07
C LEU A 114 6.65 0.96 30.31
N LYS A 115 7.83 1.57 30.28
CA LYS A 115 8.73 1.65 31.43
C LYS A 115 8.05 2.34 32.63
N SER A 116 7.33 3.43 32.39
CA SER A 116 6.59 4.15 33.44
C SER A 116 5.47 3.28 34.04
N ILE A 117 4.70 2.59 33.20
CA ILE A 117 3.62 1.67 33.62
C ILE A 117 4.20 0.54 34.51
N LEU A 118 5.34 -0.01 34.14
CA LEU A 118 5.97 -1.14 34.85
C LEU A 118 6.84 -0.74 36.03
N SER A 119 7.08 0.55 36.30
CA SER A 119 7.93 1.01 37.41
C SER A 119 7.19 1.07 38.75
N ASN A 120 5.87 1.19 38.73
CA ASN A 120 5.05 1.39 39.93
C ASN A 120 3.98 0.29 40.03
N ILE A 121 4.40 -0.95 40.36
CA ILE A 121 3.49 -2.09 40.46
C ILE A 121 2.98 -2.20 41.90
N ASP A 122 1.66 -2.08 42.08
CA ASP A 122 0.98 -2.32 43.35
C ASP A 122 0.48 -3.77 43.42
N ILE A 123 1.35 -4.67 43.94
CA ILE A 123 1.02 -6.09 44.08
C ILE A 123 -0.24 -6.34 44.91
N PRO A 124 -0.43 -5.71 46.13
CA PRO A 124 -1.64 -5.87 46.89
C PRO A 124 -2.91 -5.49 46.14
N TYR A 125 -2.85 -4.43 45.33
CA TYR A 125 -3.99 -4.03 44.49
C TYR A 125 -4.27 -5.09 43.40
N LEU A 126 -3.26 -5.59 42.70
CA LEU A 126 -3.43 -6.62 41.67
C LEU A 126 -3.99 -7.92 42.23
N GLU A 127 -3.50 -8.36 43.39
CA GLU A 127 -4.02 -9.54 44.10
C GLU A 127 -5.48 -9.38 44.50
N LYS A 128 -5.89 -8.16 44.91
CA LYS A 128 -7.28 -7.84 45.23
C LYS A 128 -8.19 -7.98 44.01
N LEU A 129 -7.78 -7.57 42.82
CA LEU A 129 -8.54 -7.77 41.59
C LEU A 129 -8.86 -9.25 41.32
N LEU A 130 -7.95 -10.14 41.67
CA LEU A 130 -8.04 -11.59 41.46
C LEU A 130 -8.79 -12.32 42.62
N THR A 131 -9.44 -11.62 43.53
CA THR A 131 -10.20 -12.27 44.60
C THR A 131 -11.53 -12.88 44.14
N SER A 132 -12.05 -12.44 42.99
CA SER A 132 -13.23 -13.07 42.38
C SER A 132 -12.99 -14.53 42.05
N PRO A 133 -13.98 -15.42 42.38
CA PRO A 133 -13.90 -16.84 41.96
C PRO A 133 -13.62 -17.02 40.47
N ASP A 134 -14.21 -16.19 39.63
CA ASP A 134 -14.10 -16.27 38.15
C ASP A 134 -12.70 -15.94 37.65
N LEU A 135 -11.87 -15.26 38.44
CA LEU A 135 -10.49 -14.87 38.09
C LEU A 135 -9.44 -15.65 38.88
N GLN A 136 -9.82 -16.65 39.69
CA GLN A 136 -8.87 -17.42 40.52
C GLN A 136 -7.88 -18.25 39.67
N GLU A 137 -8.30 -18.73 38.49
CA GLU A 137 -7.43 -19.50 37.60
C GLU A 137 -6.21 -18.69 37.16
N LEU A 138 -6.31 -17.36 37.04
CA LEU A 138 -5.20 -16.48 36.70
C LEU A 138 -4.08 -16.45 37.75
N ARG A 139 -4.38 -16.77 39.00
CA ARG A 139 -3.38 -16.82 40.07
C ARG A 139 -2.35 -17.93 39.86
N ASN A 140 -2.79 -19.04 39.27
CA ASN A 140 -1.98 -20.24 39.04
C ASN A 140 -1.52 -20.34 37.58
N ALA A 141 -1.70 -19.27 36.79
CA ALA A 141 -1.31 -19.24 35.38
C ALA A 141 0.20 -19.43 35.22
N GLU A 142 0.61 -20.42 34.46
CA GLU A 142 2.00 -20.62 34.05
C GLU A 142 2.25 -19.91 32.71
N PHE A 143 2.90 -18.75 32.80
CA PHE A 143 3.26 -17.98 31.63
C PHE A 143 4.26 -18.72 30.72
N PRO A 144 4.24 -18.48 29.39
CA PRO A 144 5.14 -19.14 28.45
C PRO A 144 6.62 -18.89 28.82
N LYS A 145 7.42 -19.95 28.80
CA LYS A 145 8.87 -19.91 29.10
C LYS A 145 9.74 -20.00 27.84
N SER A 146 9.18 -20.53 26.75
CA SER A 146 9.84 -20.61 25.45
C SER A 146 9.46 -19.44 24.57
N MET A 147 10.40 -18.97 23.78
CA MET A 147 10.18 -17.89 22.81
C MET A 147 10.30 -18.46 21.40
N PRO A 148 9.24 -19.04 20.82
CA PRO A 148 9.24 -19.34 19.40
C PRO A 148 9.10 -18.02 18.63
N PHE A 149 10.08 -17.68 17.81
CA PHE A 149 10.04 -16.53 16.93
C PHE A 149 9.20 -16.88 15.69
N GLY A 150 7.90 -16.63 15.77
CA GLY A 150 7.01 -17.07 14.74
C GLY A 150 7.15 -18.60 14.54
N LYS A 151 7.41 -19.03 13.32
CA LYS A 151 7.57 -20.45 12.99
C LYS A 151 8.95 -21.04 13.32
N ASN A 152 9.90 -20.25 13.87
CA ASN A 152 11.25 -20.70 14.18
C ASN A 152 11.45 -20.85 15.68
N ASP A 153 12.28 -21.83 16.07
CA ASP A 153 12.75 -21.95 17.43
C ASP A 153 13.98 -21.05 17.63
N LEU A 154 14.01 -20.30 18.72
CA LEU A 154 15.15 -19.48 19.07
C LEU A 154 16.29 -20.38 19.56
N THR A 155 17.39 -20.41 18.83
CA THR A 155 18.62 -21.14 19.18
C THR A 155 19.78 -20.15 19.30
N LYS A 156 20.90 -20.59 19.86
CA LYS A 156 22.12 -19.75 19.94
C LYS A 156 22.63 -19.35 18.55
N ASP A 157 22.46 -20.24 17.57
CA ASP A 157 22.98 -20.02 16.20
C ASP A 157 22.18 -19.04 15.39
N ASN A 158 20.87 -18.91 15.66
CA ASN A 158 19.98 -18.01 14.91
C ASN A 158 19.49 -16.80 15.72
N ALA A 159 19.87 -16.70 17.00
CA ALA A 159 19.34 -15.68 17.91
C ALA A 159 19.59 -14.25 17.39
N GLN A 160 20.81 -13.97 16.92
CA GLN A 160 21.17 -12.64 16.46
C GLN A 160 20.29 -12.20 15.28
N GLU A 161 20.06 -13.09 14.33
CA GLU A 161 19.23 -12.83 13.14
C GLU A 161 17.75 -12.72 13.51
N LEU A 162 17.22 -13.63 14.33
CA LEU A 162 15.81 -13.60 14.73
C LEU A 162 15.47 -12.37 15.58
N LEU A 163 16.38 -11.90 16.43
CA LEU A 163 16.19 -10.69 17.23
C LEU A 163 16.01 -9.42 16.37
N GLU A 164 16.51 -9.39 15.13
CA GLU A 164 16.23 -8.29 14.20
C GLU A 164 14.75 -8.15 13.89
N HIS A 165 13.98 -9.24 14.00
CA HIS A 165 12.56 -9.32 13.71
C HIS A 165 11.67 -9.34 14.95
N PHE A 166 12.25 -9.13 16.15
CA PHE A 166 11.51 -9.20 17.42
C PHE A 166 10.35 -8.20 17.49
N HIS A 167 10.57 -6.99 17.02
CA HIS A 167 9.51 -5.96 16.94
C HIS A 167 8.32 -6.42 16.10
N LEU A 168 8.57 -7.16 15.00
CA LEU A 168 7.52 -7.66 14.12
C LEU A 168 6.72 -8.77 14.82
N TRP A 169 7.39 -9.63 15.57
CA TRP A 169 6.72 -10.67 16.34
C TRP A 169 5.76 -10.09 17.39
N ILE A 170 6.17 -9.03 18.12
CA ILE A 170 5.28 -8.32 19.05
C ILE A 170 4.09 -7.72 18.30
N ARG A 171 4.30 -7.11 17.14
CA ARG A 171 3.21 -6.56 16.32
C ARG A 171 2.22 -7.62 15.83
N MET A 172 2.70 -8.83 15.49
CA MET A 172 1.82 -9.94 15.11
C MET A 172 0.97 -10.43 16.28
N LEU A 173 1.56 -10.61 17.46
CA LEU A 173 0.80 -10.95 18.68
C LEU A 173 -0.18 -9.83 19.06
N TYR A 174 0.25 -8.58 18.95
CA TYR A 174 -0.62 -7.42 19.19
C TYR A 174 -1.81 -7.41 18.24
N SER A 175 -1.59 -7.73 16.97
CA SER A 175 -2.65 -7.86 15.97
C SER A 175 -3.67 -8.92 16.37
N CYS A 176 -3.23 -10.08 16.87
CA CYS A 176 -4.13 -11.12 17.37
C CYS A 176 -5.00 -10.59 18.51
N LEU A 177 -4.40 -9.89 19.48
CA LEU A 177 -5.12 -9.35 20.63
C LEU A 177 -6.18 -8.32 20.22
N VAL A 178 -5.76 -7.31 19.45
CA VAL A 178 -6.69 -6.22 19.11
C VAL A 178 -7.79 -6.68 18.17
N ASP A 179 -7.52 -7.61 17.24
CA ASP A 179 -8.57 -8.12 16.37
C ASP A 179 -9.56 -9.02 17.14
N ALA A 180 -9.09 -9.86 18.05
CA ALA A 180 -9.93 -10.70 18.88
C ALA A 180 -10.85 -9.88 19.80
N ASP A 181 -10.33 -8.84 20.48
CA ASP A 181 -11.09 -7.93 21.32
C ASP A 181 -12.17 -7.19 20.52
N PHE A 182 -11.82 -6.66 19.34
CA PHE A 182 -12.81 -6.02 18.45
C PHE A 182 -13.88 -6.99 17.96
N LEU A 183 -13.52 -8.23 17.60
CA LEU A 183 -14.47 -9.22 17.08
C LEU A 183 -15.43 -9.72 18.15
N ASP A 184 -14.95 -10.01 19.37
CA ASP A 184 -15.83 -10.43 20.48
C ASP A 184 -16.76 -9.31 20.89
N THR A 185 -16.23 -8.06 21.02
CA THR A 185 -17.04 -6.88 21.30
C THR A 185 -18.10 -6.64 20.22
N GLU A 186 -17.74 -6.77 18.91
CA GLU A 186 -18.67 -6.64 17.79
C GLU A 186 -19.75 -7.71 17.83
N ASN A 187 -19.38 -8.95 18.13
CA ASN A 187 -20.31 -10.07 18.24
C ASN A 187 -21.35 -9.86 19.34
N PHE A 188 -20.92 -9.33 20.49
CA PHE A 188 -21.84 -9.02 21.60
C PHE A 188 -22.70 -7.77 21.30
N MET A 189 -22.09 -6.67 20.86
CA MET A 189 -22.78 -5.38 20.68
C MET A 189 -23.66 -5.34 19.44
N THR A 190 -23.22 -5.95 18.33
CA THR A 190 -23.88 -5.90 17.01
C THR A 190 -23.82 -7.24 16.30
N PRO A 191 -24.53 -8.31 16.77
CA PRO A 191 -24.44 -9.67 16.22
C PRO A 191 -24.69 -9.74 14.71
N ASN A 192 -25.67 -9.01 14.19
CA ASN A 192 -25.99 -8.96 12.76
C ASN A 192 -24.80 -8.46 11.90
N LYS A 193 -23.93 -7.62 12.47
CA LYS A 193 -22.72 -7.16 11.79
C LYS A 193 -21.67 -8.26 11.77
N SER A 194 -21.49 -8.97 12.87
CA SER A 194 -20.57 -10.10 13.00
C SER A 194 -20.92 -11.23 12.03
N GLU A 195 -22.19 -11.55 11.83
CA GLU A 195 -22.67 -12.57 10.89
C GLU A 195 -22.34 -12.27 9.42
N MET A 196 -22.05 -11.01 9.07
CA MET A 196 -21.68 -10.63 7.71
C MET A 196 -20.19 -10.91 7.39
N ARG A 197 -19.36 -11.26 8.39
CA ARG A 197 -17.95 -11.61 8.20
C ARG A 197 -17.77 -13.02 7.68
N GLY A 198 -16.60 -13.31 7.11
CA GLY A 198 -16.25 -14.65 6.67
C GLY A 198 -16.99 -15.10 5.39
N ASN A 199 -17.20 -16.41 5.27
CA ASN A 199 -17.88 -17.06 4.13
C ASN A 199 -17.24 -16.72 2.77
N TYR A 200 -15.93 -16.89 2.67
CA TYR A 200 -15.17 -16.74 1.43
C TYR A 200 -14.97 -18.11 0.75
N ALA A 201 -14.84 -18.08 -0.57
CA ALA A 201 -14.40 -19.25 -1.32
C ALA A 201 -12.97 -19.63 -0.93
N SER A 202 -12.68 -20.91 -0.93
CA SER A 202 -11.32 -21.42 -0.70
C SER A 202 -10.38 -21.03 -1.85
N LEU A 203 -9.08 -20.89 -1.58
CA LEU A 203 -8.09 -20.64 -2.65
C LEU A 203 -8.08 -21.77 -3.69
N SER A 204 -8.47 -22.99 -3.32
CA SER A 204 -8.61 -24.12 -4.25
C SER A 204 -9.76 -23.90 -5.25
N GLU A 205 -10.92 -23.43 -4.80
CA GLU A 205 -12.04 -23.06 -5.67
C GLU A 205 -11.69 -21.87 -6.57
N LEU A 206 -11.07 -20.84 -6.00
CA LEU A 206 -10.62 -19.67 -6.77
C LEU A 206 -9.58 -20.06 -7.84
N LYS A 207 -8.69 -21.00 -7.53
CA LYS A 207 -7.75 -21.56 -8.52
C LYS A 207 -8.47 -22.29 -9.65
N GLN A 208 -9.48 -23.10 -9.37
CA GLN A 208 -10.26 -23.79 -10.40
C GLN A 208 -10.95 -22.79 -11.34
N ASN A 209 -11.55 -21.74 -10.79
CA ASN A 209 -12.15 -20.66 -11.57
C ASN A 209 -11.12 -19.98 -12.46
N PHE A 210 -9.94 -19.68 -11.89
CA PHE A 210 -8.82 -19.06 -12.62
C PHE A 210 -8.30 -19.95 -13.76
N ASP A 211 -8.15 -21.25 -13.52
CA ASP A 211 -7.66 -22.20 -14.53
C ASP A 211 -8.66 -22.34 -15.68
N SER A 212 -9.95 -22.37 -15.38
CA SER A 212 -11.02 -22.39 -16.38
C SER A 212 -11.01 -21.11 -17.23
N PHE A 213 -10.93 -19.95 -16.58
CA PHE A 213 -10.83 -18.65 -17.24
C PHE A 213 -9.58 -18.56 -18.14
N MET A 214 -8.40 -18.95 -17.65
CA MET A 214 -7.16 -18.91 -18.41
C MET A 214 -7.17 -19.89 -19.60
N SER A 215 -7.80 -21.04 -19.45
CA SER A 215 -7.96 -22.02 -20.54
C SER A 215 -8.82 -21.44 -21.66
N GLU A 216 -9.95 -20.82 -21.34
CA GLU A 216 -10.82 -20.14 -22.31
C GLU A 216 -10.11 -18.97 -22.98
N LYS A 217 -9.45 -18.12 -22.20
CA LYS A 217 -8.70 -16.96 -22.70
C LYS A 217 -7.58 -17.36 -23.64
N THR A 218 -6.87 -18.44 -23.32
CA THR A 218 -5.77 -18.95 -24.16
C THR A 218 -6.29 -19.59 -25.45
N ALA A 219 -7.38 -20.34 -25.38
CA ALA A 219 -8.04 -20.97 -26.54
C ALA A 219 -8.56 -19.93 -27.55
N ASN A 220 -9.08 -18.79 -27.05
CA ASN A 220 -9.60 -17.70 -27.88
C ASN A 220 -8.53 -16.70 -28.34
N ALA A 221 -7.28 -16.85 -27.87
CA ALA A 221 -6.19 -15.95 -28.23
C ALA A 221 -5.69 -16.19 -29.67
N SER A 222 -5.41 -15.10 -30.40
CA SER A 222 -4.79 -15.20 -31.73
C SER A 222 -3.40 -15.88 -31.66
N ASP A 223 -3.03 -16.62 -32.71
CA ASP A 223 -1.69 -17.24 -32.83
C ASP A 223 -0.61 -16.19 -33.13
N SER A 224 -0.41 -15.26 -32.22
CA SER A 224 0.59 -14.21 -32.33
C SER A 224 1.85 -14.53 -31.51
N LYS A 225 3.00 -13.96 -31.92
CA LYS A 225 4.27 -14.10 -31.19
C LYS A 225 4.12 -13.69 -29.73
N ILE A 226 3.40 -12.60 -29.46
CA ILE A 226 3.21 -12.09 -28.11
C ILE A 226 2.39 -13.03 -27.22
N ASN A 227 1.36 -13.68 -27.76
CA ASN A 227 0.55 -14.63 -27.01
C ASN A 227 1.32 -15.92 -26.71
N LYS A 228 2.20 -16.37 -27.60
CA LYS A 228 3.12 -17.49 -27.32
C LYS A 228 4.09 -17.15 -26.17
N ILE A 229 4.63 -15.93 -26.15
CA ILE A 229 5.50 -15.46 -25.06
C ILE A 229 4.71 -15.37 -23.74
N ARG A 230 3.49 -14.83 -23.74
CA ARG A 230 2.62 -14.78 -22.56
C ARG A 230 2.31 -16.18 -22.02
N ALA A 231 2.05 -17.15 -22.88
CA ALA A 231 1.84 -18.55 -22.50
C ALA A 231 3.11 -19.15 -21.85
N SER A 232 4.29 -18.87 -22.39
CA SER A 232 5.56 -19.31 -21.81
C SER A 232 5.82 -18.70 -20.43
N ILE A 233 5.54 -17.39 -20.24
CA ILE A 233 5.64 -16.71 -18.94
C ILE A 233 4.68 -17.35 -17.93
N LEU A 234 3.42 -17.55 -18.31
CA LEU A 234 2.42 -18.22 -17.48
C LEU A 234 2.88 -19.62 -17.04
N GLN A 235 3.44 -20.40 -17.98
CA GLN A 235 3.94 -21.74 -17.67
C GLN A 235 5.15 -21.71 -16.72
N SER A 236 6.05 -20.73 -16.88
CA SER A 236 7.19 -20.53 -15.97
C SER A 236 6.70 -20.19 -14.56
N CYS A 237 5.70 -19.32 -14.43
CA CYS A 237 5.06 -18.99 -13.15
C CYS A 237 4.49 -20.23 -12.46
N ARG A 238 3.72 -21.06 -13.18
CA ARG A 238 3.14 -22.29 -12.64
C ARG A 238 4.20 -23.30 -12.21
N ASN A 239 5.26 -23.46 -13.01
CA ASN A 239 6.33 -24.42 -12.70
C ASN A 239 7.12 -24.00 -11.45
N LYS A 240 7.51 -22.72 -11.36
CA LYS A 240 8.29 -22.18 -10.24
C LYS A 240 7.48 -22.07 -8.93
N ALA A 241 6.16 -22.01 -9.01
CA ALA A 241 5.29 -21.95 -7.84
C ALA A 241 5.39 -23.19 -6.90
N LYS A 242 5.90 -24.28 -7.39
CA LYS A 242 6.09 -25.53 -6.61
C LYS A 242 7.35 -25.50 -5.73
N LEU A 243 8.27 -24.54 -5.95
CA LEU A 243 9.49 -24.40 -5.16
C LEU A 243 9.17 -23.84 -3.76
N ALA A 244 10.12 -24.01 -2.83
CA ALA A 244 9.96 -23.63 -1.42
C ALA A 244 9.57 -22.16 -1.23
N PRO A 245 8.82 -21.81 -0.17
CA PRO A 245 8.52 -20.41 0.19
C PRO A 245 9.78 -19.57 0.34
N GLY A 246 9.71 -18.28 -0.04
CA GLY A 246 10.85 -17.38 -0.01
C GLY A 246 10.63 -16.12 -0.83
N PHE A 247 11.73 -15.54 -1.30
CA PHE A 247 11.69 -14.41 -2.23
C PHE A 247 11.75 -14.90 -3.68
N TYR A 248 10.89 -14.32 -4.52
CA TYR A 248 10.85 -14.58 -5.96
C TYR A 248 10.92 -13.28 -6.73
N SER A 249 11.50 -13.31 -7.93
CA SER A 249 11.43 -12.18 -8.86
C SER A 249 10.72 -12.55 -10.15
N LEU A 250 9.79 -11.71 -10.58
CA LEU A 250 9.08 -11.81 -11.85
C LEU A 250 9.46 -10.63 -12.74
N ASN A 251 10.56 -10.79 -13.48
CA ASN A 251 11.07 -9.79 -14.40
C ASN A 251 10.46 -9.96 -15.78
N VAL A 252 9.40 -9.21 -16.04
CA VAL A 252 8.67 -9.26 -17.30
C VAL A 252 8.46 -7.84 -17.82
N PRO A 253 8.91 -7.51 -19.05
CA PRO A 253 8.63 -6.21 -19.65
C PRO A 253 7.14 -5.90 -19.73
N THR A 254 6.82 -4.61 -19.83
CA THR A 254 5.44 -4.12 -19.94
C THR A 254 4.72 -4.80 -21.11
N GLY A 255 3.46 -5.22 -20.89
CA GLY A 255 2.66 -5.93 -21.90
C GLY A 255 2.92 -7.45 -21.99
N GLY A 256 3.85 -8.00 -21.20
CA GLY A 256 4.11 -9.44 -21.13
C GLY A 256 3.11 -10.25 -20.30
N GLY A 257 2.05 -9.63 -19.74
CA GLY A 257 1.00 -10.33 -19.01
C GLY A 257 1.30 -10.56 -17.52
N LYS A 258 2.09 -9.69 -16.87
CA LYS A 258 2.48 -9.80 -15.45
C LYS A 258 1.31 -10.08 -14.51
N THR A 259 0.22 -9.32 -14.61
CA THR A 259 -0.89 -9.34 -13.66
C THR A 259 -1.54 -10.72 -13.51
N LEU A 260 -1.86 -11.40 -14.63
CA LEU A 260 -2.45 -12.74 -14.58
C LEU A 260 -1.40 -13.82 -14.31
N SER A 261 -0.17 -13.64 -14.81
CA SER A 261 0.90 -14.63 -14.58
C SER A 261 1.37 -14.63 -13.11
N SER A 262 1.46 -13.47 -12.45
CA SER A 262 1.76 -13.39 -11.02
C SER A 262 0.65 -13.99 -10.16
N MET A 263 -0.62 -13.78 -10.54
CA MET A 263 -1.75 -14.44 -9.87
C MET A 263 -1.72 -15.95 -10.06
N ALA A 264 -1.37 -16.44 -11.25
CA ALA A 264 -1.19 -17.89 -11.49
C ALA A 264 -0.10 -18.48 -10.59
N PHE A 265 1.06 -17.80 -10.46
CA PHE A 265 2.10 -18.19 -9.51
C PHE A 265 1.54 -18.22 -8.09
N ALA A 266 0.87 -17.17 -7.65
CA ALA A 266 0.39 -17.02 -6.28
C ALA A 266 -0.64 -18.11 -5.90
N LEU A 267 -1.60 -18.42 -6.78
CA LEU A 267 -2.59 -19.46 -6.56
C LEU A 267 -1.95 -20.85 -6.52
N GLU A 268 -1.09 -21.21 -7.49
CA GLU A 268 -0.37 -22.49 -7.48
C GLU A 268 0.51 -22.63 -6.24
N HIS A 269 1.24 -21.57 -5.87
CA HIS A 269 2.12 -21.57 -4.71
C HIS A 269 1.32 -21.66 -3.39
N ALA A 270 0.18 -20.98 -3.33
CA ALA A 270 -0.69 -21.03 -2.17
C ALA A 270 -1.21 -22.45 -1.92
N ILE A 271 -1.62 -23.17 -2.97
CA ILE A 271 -2.07 -24.56 -2.85
C ILE A 271 -0.90 -25.48 -2.49
N ALA A 272 0.26 -25.32 -3.15
CA ALA A 272 1.42 -26.18 -2.92
C ALA A 272 1.99 -26.08 -1.50
N HIS A 273 1.80 -24.92 -0.82
CA HIS A 273 2.41 -24.60 0.47
C HIS A 273 1.41 -24.15 1.55
N ASP A 274 0.14 -24.52 1.40
CA ASP A 274 -0.96 -24.22 2.33
C ASP A 274 -1.02 -22.75 2.79
N LYS A 275 -0.85 -21.80 1.82
CA LYS A 275 -1.00 -20.38 2.12
C LYS A 275 -2.47 -20.02 2.26
N LYS A 276 -2.72 -18.99 3.07
CA LYS A 276 -4.09 -18.60 3.44
C LYS A 276 -4.64 -17.46 2.57
N ARG A 277 -3.76 -16.58 2.05
CA ARG A 277 -4.16 -15.36 1.31
C ARG A 277 -3.17 -14.98 0.24
N ILE A 278 -3.67 -14.17 -0.71
CA ILE A 278 -2.85 -13.51 -1.73
C ILE A 278 -3.06 -12.01 -1.58
N ILE A 279 -1.97 -11.27 -1.44
CA ILE A 279 -1.97 -9.82 -1.26
C ILE A 279 -1.20 -9.19 -2.42
N MET A 280 -1.90 -8.40 -3.23
CA MET A 280 -1.32 -7.63 -4.32
C MET A 280 -1.14 -6.19 -3.87
N ALA A 281 0.10 -5.77 -3.66
CA ALA A 281 0.44 -4.40 -3.29
C ALA A 281 1.00 -3.65 -4.50
N ILE A 282 0.39 -2.48 -4.80
CA ILE A 282 0.61 -1.70 -6.01
C ILE A 282 0.98 -0.26 -5.61
N PRO A 283 1.89 0.44 -6.31
CA PRO A 283 2.31 1.78 -5.90
C PRO A 283 1.23 2.87 -6.07
N TYR A 284 0.26 2.70 -6.97
CA TYR A 284 -0.69 3.76 -7.34
C TYR A 284 -2.15 3.31 -7.27
N THR A 285 -3.01 4.19 -6.75
CA THR A 285 -4.45 3.93 -6.60
C THR A 285 -5.18 3.74 -7.94
N SER A 286 -4.75 4.42 -9.01
CA SER A 286 -5.34 4.28 -10.35
C SER A 286 -5.19 2.88 -10.96
N ILE A 287 -4.13 2.15 -10.59
CA ILE A 287 -3.90 0.78 -11.06
C ILE A 287 -4.69 -0.23 -10.21
N ILE A 288 -4.93 0.10 -8.95
CA ILE A 288 -5.66 -0.80 -8.04
C ILE A 288 -7.07 -1.06 -8.56
N GLU A 289 -7.82 -0.02 -8.89
CA GLU A 289 -9.17 -0.15 -9.45
C GLU A 289 -9.18 -1.06 -10.68
N GLN A 290 -8.23 -0.86 -11.62
CA GLN A 290 -8.09 -1.69 -12.81
C GLN A 290 -7.73 -3.14 -12.46
N THR A 291 -6.74 -3.35 -11.60
CA THR A 291 -6.31 -4.70 -11.19
C THR A 291 -7.40 -5.43 -10.43
N ALA A 292 -8.10 -4.73 -9.52
CA ALA A 292 -9.23 -5.29 -8.80
C ALA A 292 -10.37 -5.69 -9.74
N LYS A 293 -10.72 -4.88 -10.75
CA LYS A 293 -11.69 -5.25 -11.79
C LYS A 293 -11.26 -6.51 -12.55
N VAL A 294 -9.99 -6.59 -12.97
CA VAL A 294 -9.46 -7.78 -13.64
C VAL A 294 -9.56 -9.02 -12.77
N TYR A 295 -9.28 -8.93 -11.47
CA TYR A 295 -9.40 -10.09 -10.57
C TYR A 295 -10.85 -10.44 -10.25
N LYS A 296 -11.71 -9.45 -10.01
CA LYS A 296 -13.13 -9.68 -9.77
C LYS A 296 -13.84 -10.32 -10.96
N TYR A 297 -13.61 -9.78 -12.16
CA TYR A 297 -14.42 -10.07 -13.35
C TYR A 297 -13.67 -10.75 -14.51
N GLY A 298 -12.34 -10.68 -14.57
CA GLY A 298 -11.52 -11.16 -15.69
C GLY A 298 -11.20 -10.10 -16.74
N THR A 299 -11.80 -8.91 -16.64
CA THR A 299 -11.65 -7.77 -17.55
C THR A 299 -11.76 -6.44 -16.80
N ASP A 300 -11.26 -5.36 -17.39
CA ASP A 300 -11.45 -3.98 -16.93
C ASP A 300 -12.44 -3.18 -17.79
N ASN A 301 -13.08 -3.82 -18.77
CA ASN A 301 -14.07 -3.21 -19.65
C ASN A 301 -15.45 -3.22 -19.00
N ASP A 302 -16.02 -2.05 -18.71
CA ASP A 302 -17.29 -1.91 -17.99
C ASP A 302 -18.50 -2.56 -18.70
N GLU A 303 -18.55 -2.54 -20.04
CA GLU A 303 -19.64 -3.21 -20.78
C GLU A 303 -19.54 -4.73 -20.72
N GLU A 304 -18.32 -5.25 -20.80
CA GLU A 304 -18.05 -6.68 -20.65
C GLU A 304 -18.33 -7.15 -19.21
N ILE A 305 -17.97 -6.34 -18.20
CA ILE A 305 -18.26 -6.61 -16.78
C ILE A 305 -19.77 -6.79 -16.57
N LYS A 306 -20.61 -5.87 -17.10
CA LYS A 306 -22.07 -5.98 -16.98
C LYS A 306 -22.60 -7.27 -17.59
N LYS A 307 -22.03 -7.73 -18.71
CA LYS A 307 -22.37 -8.99 -19.32
C LYS A 307 -21.96 -10.19 -18.45
N LEU A 308 -20.73 -10.19 -17.94
CA LEU A 308 -20.20 -11.28 -17.11
C LEU A 308 -20.99 -11.44 -15.79
N ILE A 309 -21.37 -10.32 -15.17
CA ILE A 309 -22.23 -10.34 -13.97
C ILE A 309 -23.58 -11.01 -14.29
N LYS A 310 -24.24 -10.64 -15.40
CA LYS A 310 -25.52 -11.26 -15.80
C LYS A 310 -25.40 -12.74 -16.11
N GLU A 311 -24.28 -13.18 -16.65
CA GLU A 311 -24.01 -14.57 -17.01
C GLU A 311 -23.44 -15.39 -15.83
N ASN A 312 -23.20 -14.77 -14.68
CA ASN A 312 -22.53 -15.36 -13.51
C ASN A 312 -21.17 -15.99 -13.85
N LYS A 313 -20.37 -15.29 -14.67
CA LYS A 313 -19.06 -15.73 -15.17
C LYS A 313 -17.91 -14.83 -14.70
N CYS A 314 -18.05 -14.22 -13.53
CA CYS A 314 -16.97 -13.44 -12.92
C CYS A 314 -15.80 -14.34 -12.55
N LEU A 315 -14.57 -13.80 -12.64
CA LEU A 315 -13.36 -14.59 -12.35
C LEU A 315 -13.31 -15.05 -10.89
N PHE A 316 -13.21 -14.12 -9.94
CA PHE A 316 -13.23 -14.44 -8.51
C PHE A 316 -14.47 -13.92 -7.78
N GLY A 317 -15.21 -13.01 -8.41
CA GLY A 317 -16.36 -12.34 -7.81
C GLY A 317 -16.00 -11.19 -6.87
N GLU A 318 -16.98 -10.37 -6.57
CA GLU A 318 -16.84 -9.22 -5.69
C GLU A 318 -16.56 -9.62 -4.23
N GLU A 319 -17.16 -10.71 -3.78
CA GLU A 319 -17.09 -11.17 -2.40
C GLU A 319 -15.71 -11.71 -1.99
N ASN A 320 -14.88 -12.17 -2.95
CA ASN A 320 -13.59 -12.80 -2.68
C ASN A 320 -12.37 -11.88 -2.92
N VAL A 321 -12.58 -10.72 -3.54
CA VAL A 321 -11.51 -9.75 -3.86
C VAL A 321 -11.76 -8.46 -3.10
N LEU A 322 -10.98 -8.23 -2.05
CA LEU A 322 -10.99 -6.96 -1.32
C LEU A 322 -10.14 -5.93 -2.04
N GLU A 323 -10.73 -4.79 -2.36
CA GLU A 323 -10.04 -3.59 -2.80
C GLU A 323 -9.89 -2.62 -1.63
N HIS A 324 -8.65 -2.26 -1.24
CA HIS A 324 -8.41 -1.43 -0.06
C HIS A 324 -7.38 -0.33 -0.32
N HIS A 325 -7.88 0.89 -0.51
CA HIS A 325 -7.07 2.12 -0.62
C HIS A 325 -7.87 3.35 -0.17
N CYS A 326 -7.20 4.50 0.01
CA CYS A 326 -7.80 5.71 0.57
C CYS A 326 -8.98 6.29 -0.24
N ASN A 327 -9.03 6.06 -1.55
CA ASN A 327 -10.04 6.62 -2.46
C ASN A 327 -11.23 5.69 -2.73
N PHE A 328 -11.27 4.49 -2.11
CA PHE A 328 -12.33 3.53 -2.37
C PHE A 328 -13.62 3.89 -1.62
N ASP A 329 -14.72 4.04 -2.34
CA ASP A 329 -16.04 4.36 -1.78
C ASP A 329 -17.00 3.18 -1.92
N PHE A 330 -17.25 2.48 -0.82
CA PHE A 330 -18.17 1.34 -0.75
C PHE A 330 -19.63 1.72 -1.02
N ASP A 331 -20.01 2.97 -0.83
CA ASP A 331 -21.41 3.41 -0.89
C ASP A 331 -21.82 3.87 -2.31
N ASN A 332 -20.86 4.14 -3.20
CA ASN A 332 -21.13 4.60 -4.57
C ASN A 332 -21.48 3.47 -5.54
N ASP A 333 -21.14 2.23 -5.22
CA ASP A 333 -21.42 1.09 -6.09
C ASP A 333 -22.87 0.60 -5.87
N LYS A 334 -23.81 1.24 -6.61
CA LYS A 334 -25.24 0.92 -6.53
C LYS A 334 -25.59 -0.46 -7.11
N GLU A 335 -24.67 -1.08 -7.84
CA GLU A 335 -24.88 -2.40 -8.47
C GLU A 335 -24.61 -3.53 -7.46
N LEU A 336 -23.82 -3.27 -6.40
CA LEU A 336 -23.54 -4.24 -5.35
C LEU A 336 -24.69 -4.38 -4.36
N SER A 337 -24.98 -5.62 -3.94
CA SER A 337 -25.91 -5.86 -2.86
C SER A 337 -25.42 -5.22 -1.55
N TYR A 338 -26.35 -4.82 -0.68
CA TYR A 338 -26.03 -4.27 0.63
C TYR A 338 -25.10 -5.20 1.44
N VAL A 339 -25.35 -6.51 1.37
CA VAL A 339 -24.57 -7.52 2.11
C VAL A 339 -23.12 -7.55 1.64
N ILE A 340 -22.88 -7.57 0.32
CA ILE A 340 -21.50 -7.57 -0.23
C ILE A 340 -20.76 -6.29 0.17
N ARG A 341 -21.41 -5.13 0.09
CA ARG A 341 -20.80 -3.86 0.52
C ARG A 341 -20.41 -3.86 1.99
N GLN A 342 -21.28 -4.36 2.88
CA GLN A 342 -20.94 -4.46 4.30
C GLN A 342 -19.81 -5.44 4.54
N LYS A 343 -19.83 -6.61 3.90
CA LYS A 343 -18.75 -7.60 3.96
C LYS A 343 -17.41 -7.00 3.54
N GLN A 344 -17.36 -6.30 2.41
CA GLN A 344 -16.15 -5.63 1.93
C GLN A 344 -15.64 -4.57 2.94
N LYS A 345 -16.54 -3.77 3.51
CA LYS A 345 -16.21 -2.78 4.51
C LYS A 345 -15.60 -3.40 5.78
N LEU A 346 -16.15 -4.50 6.24
CA LEU A 346 -15.65 -5.26 7.39
C LEU A 346 -14.28 -5.88 7.09
N ALA A 347 -14.10 -6.45 5.89
CA ALA A 347 -12.84 -7.04 5.46
C ALA A 347 -11.68 -6.03 5.41
N THR A 348 -11.93 -4.72 5.23
CA THR A 348 -10.85 -3.70 5.29
C THR A 348 -10.25 -3.56 6.68
N GLU A 349 -10.98 -3.91 7.73
CA GLU A 349 -10.54 -3.76 9.11
C GLU A 349 -9.42 -4.75 9.45
N ASN A 350 -9.54 -6.00 9.01
CA ASN A 350 -8.61 -7.07 9.38
C ASN A 350 -8.03 -7.89 8.21
N TRP A 351 -8.42 -7.61 6.96
CA TRP A 351 -7.93 -8.33 5.77
C TRP A 351 -8.21 -9.84 5.79
N GLU A 352 -9.41 -10.23 6.19
CA GLU A 352 -9.80 -11.65 6.21
C GLU A 352 -10.09 -12.24 4.82
N ALA A 353 -10.27 -11.41 3.78
CA ALA A 353 -10.55 -11.86 2.42
C ALA A 353 -9.39 -12.68 1.82
N PRO A 354 -9.67 -13.66 0.93
CA PRO A 354 -8.65 -14.52 0.33
C PRO A 354 -7.74 -13.79 -0.67
N ILE A 355 -8.24 -12.79 -1.37
CA ILE A 355 -7.47 -11.95 -2.30
C ILE A 355 -7.64 -10.50 -1.91
N ILE A 356 -6.51 -9.80 -1.71
CA ILE A 356 -6.48 -8.40 -1.31
C ILE A 356 -5.67 -7.62 -2.34
N VAL A 357 -6.24 -6.54 -2.87
CA VAL A 357 -5.56 -5.58 -3.75
C VAL A 357 -5.46 -4.26 -3.00
N THR A 358 -4.24 -3.82 -2.76
CA THR A 358 -3.97 -2.65 -1.89
C THR A 358 -2.79 -1.82 -2.39
N THR A 359 -2.47 -0.71 -1.71
CA THR A 359 -1.28 0.09 -1.99
C THR A 359 -0.05 -0.40 -1.21
N ASN A 360 1.16 -0.15 -1.75
CA ASN A 360 2.40 -0.30 -0.99
C ASN A 360 2.36 0.55 0.29
N VAL A 361 1.77 1.76 0.23
CA VAL A 361 1.58 2.65 1.38
C VAL A 361 0.75 1.98 2.47
N GLN A 362 -0.43 1.46 2.11
CA GLN A 362 -1.33 0.82 3.07
C GLN A 362 -0.70 -0.44 3.71
N LEU A 363 0.05 -1.23 2.93
CA LEU A 363 0.74 -2.41 3.42
C LEU A 363 1.84 -2.03 4.43
N PHE A 364 2.78 -1.18 4.02
CA PHE A 364 3.95 -0.88 4.86
C PHE A 364 3.60 0.04 6.03
N GLU A 365 2.74 1.05 5.86
CA GLU A 365 2.30 1.87 6.99
C GLU A 365 1.54 1.04 8.03
N SER A 366 0.72 0.05 7.63
CA SER A 366 0.11 -0.87 8.60
C SER A 366 1.15 -1.68 9.37
N LEU A 367 2.22 -2.17 8.72
CA LEU A 367 3.29 -2.95 9.34
C LEU A 367 4.11 -2.16 10.37
N PHE A 368 4.19 -0.83 10.22
CA PHE A 368 4.92 0.05 11.15
C PHE A 368 4.02 0.87 12.07
N ASN A 369 2.69 0.78 11.91
CA ASN A 369 1.74 1.51 12.75
C ASN A 369 1.74 0.99 14.20
N ALA A 370 1.35 1.86 15.14
CA ALA A 370 1.15 1.51 16.54
C ALA A 370 -0.33 1.44 16.94
N HIS A 371 -1.24 2.10 16.19
CA HIS A 371 -2.66 2.17 16.53
C HIS A 371 -3.38 0.83 16.35
N SER A 372 -4.26 0.49 17.30
CA SER A 372 -5.01 -0.77 17.32
C SER A 372 -5.77 -1.03 16.02
N SER A 373 -6.53 -0.06 15.52
CA SER A 373 -7.33 -0.20 14.29
C SER A 373 -6.50 -0.50 13.05
N SER A 374 -5.28 0.04 12.95
CA SER A 374 -4.38 -0.21 11.81
C SER A 374 -3.67 -1.55 11.91
N CYS A 375 -3.43 -2.03 13.14
CA CYS A 375 -2.70 -3.28 13.40
C CYS A 375 -3.58 -4.53 13.31
N ARG A 376 -4.91 -4.44 13.37
CA ARG A 376 -5.85 -5.59 13.34
C ARG A 376 -5.57 -6.59 12.21
N LYS A 377 -5.05 -6.14 11.09
CA LYS A 377 -4.84 -6.94 9.87
C LYS A 377 -3.52 -7.71 9.81
N LEU A 378 -2.55 -7.43 10.71
CA LEU A 378 -1.19 -7.95 10.54
C LEU A 378 -1.09 -9.46 10.71
N HIS A 379 -1.81 -10.06 11.66
CA HIS A 379 -1.82 -11.51 11.85
C HIS A 379 -2.32 -12.26 10.60
N ASN A 380 -3.15 -11.61 9.79
CA ASN A 380 -3.66 -12.12 8.52
C ASN A 380 -2.64 -12.07 7.36
N LEU A 381 -1.43 -11.50 7.59
CA LEU A 381 -0.29 -11.63 6.67
C LEU A 381 0.44 -12.97 6.80
N VAL A 382 0.27 -13.66 7.93
CA VAL A 382 0.89 -14.98 8.16
C VAL A 382 0.41 -15.95 7.09
N ASP A 383 1.34 -16.77 6.57
CA ASP A 383 1.06 -17.73 5.50
C ASP A 383 0.37 -17.10 4.28
N SER A 384 0.80 -15.92 3.86
CA SER A 384 0.33 -15.29 2.63
C SER A 384 1.36 -15.31 1.51
N VAL A 385 0.88 -15.08 0.29
CA VAL A 385 1.70 -14.72 -0.86
C VAL A 385 1.55 -13.22 -1.10
N ILE A 386 2.60 -12.45 -0.90
CA ILE A 386 2.62 -11.01 -1.13
C ILE A 386 3.28 -10.74 -2.49
N ILE A 387 2.52 -10.17 -3.41
CA ILE A 387 3.01 -9.71 -4.72
C ILE A 387 3.23 -8.20 -4.59
N LEU A 388 4.48 -7.76 -4.70
CA LEU A 388 4.83 -6.34 -4.78
C LEU A 388 4.99 -5.96 -6.26
N ASP A 389 4.03 -5.23 -6.80
CA ASP A 389 4.12 -4.78 -8.20
C ASP A 389 4.91 -3.47 -8.28
N GLU A 390 5.61 -3.30 -9.40
CA GLU A 390 6.52 -2.17 -9.68
C GLU A 390 7.47 -1.90 -8.50
N VAL A 391 8.17 -2.93 -8.05
CA VAL A 391 9.03 -2.91 -6.84
C VAL A 391 10.12 -1.83 -6.88
N GLN A 392 10.54 -1.36 -8.06
CA GLN A 392 11.47 -0.25 -8.21
C GLN A 392 10.93 1.09 -7.70
N MET A 393 9.60 1.18 -7.49
CA MET A 393 8.93 2.37 -6.95
C MET A 393 8.93 2.42 -5.42
N LEU A 394 9.51 1.43 -4.73
CA LEU A 394 9.69 1.50 -3.28
C LEU A 394 10.57 2.70 -2.92
N PRO A 395 10.14 3.55 -1.96
CA PRO A 395 10.87 4.76 -1.63
C PRO A 395 12.24 4.44 -1.01
N PRO A 396 13.34 4.87 -1.63
CA PRO A 396 14.68 4.50 -1.19
C PRO A 396 14.99 4.90 0.25
N GLU A 397 14.44 6.03 0.73
CA GLU A 397 14.64 6.54 2.08
C GLU A 397 14.02 5.67 3.18
N TYR A 398 13.13 4.74 2.84
CA TYR A 398 12.53 3.74 3.74
C TYR A 398 12.98 2.30 3.41
N LEU A 399 13.86 2.14 2.42
CA LEU A 399 14.17 0.82 1.86
C LEU A 399 14.75 -0.13 2.91
N LYS A 400 15.54 0.38 3.85
CA LYS A 400 16.12 -0.41 4.95
C LYS A 400 15.04 -1.05 5.82
N SER A 401 14.09 -0.27 6.30
CA SER A 401 12.98 -0.75 7.13
C SER A 401 12.05 -1.69 6.35
N ILE A 402 11.75 -1.37 5.08
CA ILE A 402 10.94 -2.21 4.19
C ILE A 402 11.57 -3.58 4.01
N LEU A 403 12.86 -3.65 3.64
CA LEU A 403 13.54 -4.94 3.42
C LEU A 403 13.70 -5.72 4.72
N SER A 404 13.92 -5.05 5.87
CA SER A 404 13.96 -5.70 7.17
C SER A 404 12.65 -6.41 7.51
N VAL A 405 11.52 -5.73 7.33
CA VAL A 405 10.20 -6.31 7.61
C VAL A 405 9.86 -7.44 6.64
N LEU A 406 10.18 -7.30 5.34
CA LEU A 406 9.96 -8.37 4.36
C LEU A 406 10.80 -9.62 4.67
N LYS A 407 12.06 -9.45 5.07
CA LYS A 407 12.91 -10.57 5.54
C LYS A 407 12.28 -11.27 6.76
N GLY A 408 11.78 -10.51 7.71
CA GLY A 408 11.08 -11.05 8.88
C GLY A 408 9.81 -11.81 8.55
N LEU A 409 8.98 -11.29 7.63
CA LEU A 409 7.76 -11.95 7.17
C LEU A 409 8.07 -13.29 6.49
N VAL A 410 9.07 -13.33 5.61
CA VAL A 410 9.49 -14.56 4.94
C VAL A 410 10.06 -15.55 5.93
N LYS A 411 10.98 -15.12 6.80
CA LYS A 411 11.71 -16.01 7.69
C LYS A 411 10.84 -16.53 8.84
N CYS A 412 10.03 -15.67 9.47
CA CYS A 412 9.36 -16.00 10.72
C CYS A 412 7.87 -16.31 10.58
N PHE A 413 7.23 -15.88 9.49
CA PHE A 413 5.76 -15.95 9.38
C PHE A 413 5.25 -16.69 8.14
N GLY A 414 6.13 -17.46 7.48
CA GLY A 414 5.75 -18.29 6.36
C GLY A 414 5.23 -17.51 5.14
N VAL A 415 5.60 -16.25 4.99
CA VAL A 415 5.21 -15.44 3.84
C VAL A 415 6.10 -15.76 2.64
N THR A 416 5.51 -15.74 1.44
CA THR A 416 6.27 -15.72 0.19
C THR A 416 6.12 -14.36 -0.45
N VAL A 417 7.23 -13.75 -0.86
CA VAL A 417 7.25 -12.41 -1.49
C VAL A 417 7.64 -12.54 -2.96
N VAL A 418 6.81 -12.01 -3.85
CA VAL A 418 7.05 -11.96 -5.29
C VAL A 418 7.31 -10.52 -5.70
N LEU A 419 8.54 -10.24 -6.11
CA LEU A 419 9.00 -8.94 -6.58
C LEU A 419 8.72 -8.82 -8.08
N CYS A 420 7.62 -8.14 -8.44
CA CYS A 420 7.19 -7.95 -9.82
C CYS A 420 7.71 -6.62 -10.37
N THR A 421 8.38 -6.63 -11.52
CA THR A 421 8.90 -5.42 -12.16
C THR A 421 9.25 -5.64 -13.62
N ALA A 422 9.31 -4.57 -14.39
CA ALA A 422 9.97 -4.55 -15.69
C ALA A 422 11.46 -4.15 -15.57
N THR A 423 11.83 -3.49 -14.45
CA THR A 423 13.14 -2.87 -14.21
C THR A 423 13.64 -3.26 -12.83
N GLN A 424 14.30 -4.42 -12.71
CA GLN A 424 14.68 -4.98 -11.42
C GLN A 424 15.70 -4.10 -10.69
N PRO A 425 15.36 -3.58 -9.47
CA PRO A 425 16.31 -2.88 -8.63
C PRO A 425 17.31 -3.85 -8.00
N ALA A 426 18.49 -3.34 -7.63
CA ALA A 426 19.51 -4.10 -6.92
C ALA A 426 19.18 -4.15 -5.42
N LEU A 427 18.42 -5.17 -5.00
CA LEU A 427 17.96 -5.33 -3.62
C LEU A 427 18.75 -6.40 -2.82
N GLU A 428 19.70 -7.08 -3.47
CA GLU A 428 20.54 -8.11 -2.86
C GLU A 428 21.90 -7.55 -2.42
N GLY A 429 22.46 -8.13 -1.38
CA GLY A 429 23.76 -7.77 -0.83
C GLY A 429 23.78 -6.38 -0.20
N THR A 430 24.93 -5.73 -0.19
CA THR A 430 25.10 -4.40 0.39
C THR A 430 24.56 -3.32 -0.53
N ILE A 431 23.61 -2.53 -0.06
CA ILE A 431 22.96 -1.43 -0.78
C ILE A 431 23.49 -0.10 -0.26
N GLY A 432 23.92 0.79 -1.16
CA GLY A 432 24.41 2.12 -0.83
C GLY A 432 25.91 2.30 -1.03
N SER A 433 26.51 3.22 -0.29
CA SER A 433 27.93 3.58 -0.35
C SER A 433 28.58 3.50 1.03
N ASP A 434 29.89 3.70 1.11
CA ASP A 434 30.65 3.66 2.38
C ASP A 434 30.11 4.65 3.43
N THR A 435 29.47 5.73 3.01
CA THR A 435 28.89 6.75 3.90
C THR A 435 27.49 6.44 4.37
N ALA A 436 26.73 5.66 3.61
CA ALA A 436 25.37 5.23 3.95
C ALA A 436 25.06 3.92 3.22
N SER A 437 25.13 2.82 3.93
CA SER A 437 24.83 1.48 3.40
C SER A 437 24.12 0.62 4.43
N PHE A 438 23.46 -0.43 3.94
CA PHE A 438 22.83 -1.46 4.76
C PHE A 438 22.76 -2.78 4.00
N GLU A 439 22.54 -3.88 4.74
CA GLU A 439 22.38 -5.21 4.15
C GLU A 439 20.95 -5.41 3.66
N GLY A 440 20.81 -5.56 2.35
CA GLY A 440 19.56 -5.88 1.67
C GLY A 440 19.10 -7.32 1.88
N ILE A 441 18.48 -7.93 0.88
CA ILE A 441 18.19 -9.36 0.86
C ILE A 441 19.52 -10.10 0.65
N PRO A 442 19.79 -11.18 1.38
CA PRO A 442 21.03 -11.95 1.17
C PRO A 442 21.20 -12.39 -0.29
N GLU A 443 22.43 -12.40 -0.78
CA GLU A 443 22.72 -12.80 -2.16
C GLU A 443 22.20 -14.21 -2.44
N ASN A 444 21.66 -14.41 -3.63
CA ASN A 444 21.07 -15.67 -4.12
C ASN A 444 19.81 -16.14 -3.36
N MET A 445 19.21 -15.31 -2.52
CA MET A 445 17.94 -15.65 -1.85
C MET A 445 16.71 -15.27 -2.67
N ILE A 446 16.86 -14.51 -3.75
CA ILE A 446 15.77 -14.19 -4.67
C ILE A 446 15.75 -15.21 -5.81
N THR A 447 14.76 -16.07 -5.84
CA THR A 447 14.58 -17.08 -6.91
C THR A 447 13.96 -16.45 -8.15
N PRO A 448 14.62 -16.44 -9.31
CA PRO A 448 14.03 -15.92 -10.54
C PRO A 448 12.95 -16.85 -11.07
N ILE A 449 11.77 -16.32 -11.36
CA ILE A 449 10.67 -17.06 -12.02
C ILE A 449 11.00 -17.22 -13.51
N ILE A 450 11.54 -16.18 -14.13
CA ILE A 450 12.02 -16.23 -15.51
C ILE A 450 13.53 -16.50 -15.48
N GLU A 451 13.95 -17.64 -16.03
CA GLU A 451 15.35 -18.08 -16.00
C GLU A 451 16.25 -17.21 -16.86
N ASN A 452 15.75 -16.79 -18.02
CA ASN A 452 16.51 -15.94 -18.94
C ASN A 452 15.77 -14.62 -19.23
N PRO A 453 15.83 -13.64 -18.32
CA PRO A 453 15.15 -12.35 -18.49
C PRO A 453 15.75 -11.51 -19.63
N ILE A 454 17.00 -11.74 -20.03
CA ILE A 454 17.64 -11.04 -21.15
C ILE A 454 16.98 -11.47 -22.46
N GLU A 455 16.90 -12.77 -22.71
CA GLU A 455 16.24 -13.30 -23.89
C GLU A 455 14.78 -12.87 -23.99
N LEU A 456 14.06 -12.90 -22.85
CA LEU A 456 12.68 -12.43 -22.80
C LEU A 456 12.58 -10.94 -23.17
N ALA A 457 13.49 -10.10 -22.68
CA ALA A 457 13.53 -8.68 -23.01
C ALA A 457 13.78 -8.45 -24.51
N GLU A 458 14.67 -9.22 -25.13
CA GLU A 458 14.91 -9.16 -26.57
C GLU A 458 13.68 -9.61 -27.38
N GLN A 459 13.03 -10.70 -26.97
CA GLN A 459 11.81 -11.19 -27.64
C GLN A 459 10.64 -10.21 -27.57
N LEU A 460 10.56 -9.42 -26.47
CA LEU A 460 9.55 -8.40 -26.23
C LEU A 460 9.99 -6.98 -26.64
N LYS A 461 11.18 -6.82 -27.23
CA LYS A 461 11.67 -5.51 -27.70
C LYS A 461 10.74 -4.98 -28.79
N ARG A 462 10.06 -3.87 -28.50
CA ARG A 462 9.06 -3.25 -29.37
C ARG A 462 9.29 -1.76 -29.59
N VAL A 463 10.31 -1.20 -28.92
CA VAL A 463 10.64 0.21 -28.99
C VAL A 463 12.13 0.39 -29.24
N GLU A 464 12.46 1.48 -29.93
CA GLU A 464 13.81 1.97 -30.09
C GLU A 464 13.95 3.27 -29.31
N ILE A 465 15.07 3.43 -28.60
CA ILE A 465 15.39 4.64 -27.88
C ILE A 465 16.25 5.52 -28.77
N ASN A 466 15.70 6.66 -29.17
CA ASN A 466 16.44 7.69 -29.88
C ASN A 466 16.97 8.73 -28.89
N THR A 467 18.28 8.97 -28.93
CA THR A 467 18.99 9.84 -27.98
C THR A 467 19.50 11.14 -28.64
N ASP A 468 19.12 11.43 -29.89
CA ASP A 468 19.65 12.57 -30.65
C ASP A 468 19.39 13.91 -29.95
N TYR A 469 18.24 14.07 -29.28
CA TYR A 469 17.87 15.29 -28.57
C TYR A 469 18.34 15.31 -27.10
N SER A 470 19.05 14.28 -26.63
CA SER A 470 19.53 14.19 -25.24
C SER A 470 20.93 14.76 -25.04
N LYS A 471 21.73 14.91 -26.10
CA LYS A 471 23.14 15.34 -26.07
C LYS A 471 23.27 16.79 -25.63
N GLU A 472 22.42 17.65 -26.17
CA GLU A 472 22.44 19.08 -25.88
C GLU A 472 21.09 19.51 -25.25
N LYS A 473 21.14 20.56 -24.43
CA LYS A 473 19.93 21.13 -23.85
C LYS A 473 19.09 21.79 -24.96
N MET A 474 17.80 21.47 -25.03
CA MET A 474 16.90 22.14 -25.97
C MET A 474 16.86 23.63 -25.69
N THR A 475 16.85 24.43 -26.73
CA THR A 475 16.97 25.91 -26.63
C THR A 475 15.79 26.55 -25.93
N ASN A 476 14.58 26.07 -26.22
CA ASN A 476 13.31 26.54 -25.61
C ASN A 476 12.19 25.52 -25.83
N TRP A 477 11.05 25.73 -25.19
CA TRP A 477 9.87 24.86 -25.31
C TRP A 477 9.22 24.92 -26.72
N GLN A 478 9.36 26.05 -27.47
CA GLN A 478 8.87 26.16 -28.83
C GLN A 478 9.53 25.11 -29.75
N HIS A 479 10.85 24.92 -29.64
CA HIS A 479 11.55 23.89 -30.42
C HIS A 479 11.03 22.48 -30.10
N VAL A 480 10.67 22.19 -28.83
CA VAL A 480 10.03 20.92 -28.46
C VAL A 480 8.65 20.82 -29.08
N ALA A 481 7.83 21.89 -29.02
CA ALA A 481 6.49 21.92 -29.60
C ALA A 481 6.53 21.70 -31.13
N ASP A 482 7.46 22.36 -31.83
CA ASP A 482 7.63 22.19 -33.27
C ASP A 482 7.91 20.72 -33.64
N LYS A 483 8.76 20.02 -32.85
CA LYS A 483 9.05 18.60 -33.06
C LYS A 483 7.83 17.70 -32.80
N LEU A 484 7.04 18.00 -31.79
CA LEU A 484 5.82 17.24 -31.48
C LEU A 484 4.76 17.43 -32.56
N CYS A 485 4.69 18.60 -33.19
CA CYS A 485 3.75 18.88 -34.27
C CYS A 485 4.01 18.06 -35.54
N GLU A 486 5.21 17.50 -35.72
CA GLU A 486 5.54 16.61 -36.84
C GLU A 486 4.73 15.29 -36.79
N TYR A 487 4.10 14.95 -35.64
CA TYR A 487 3.40 13.70 -35.41
C TYR A 487 1.90 13.92 -35.17
N GLU A 488 1.05 13.06 -35.73
CA GLU A 488 -0.39 13.06 -35.47
C GLU A 488 -0.75 12.44 -34.11
N GLN A 489 -0.01 11.41 -33.71
CA GLN A 489 -0.20 10.73 -32.43
C GLN A 489 1.13 10.69 -31.69
N VAL A 490 1.23 11.47 -30.62
CA VAL A 490 2.45 11.62 -29.83
C VAL A 490 2.13 11.90 -28.37
N LEU A 491 2.89 11.26 -27.48
CA LEU A 491 2.90 11.53 -26.04
C LEU A 491 4.22 12.21 -25.67
N CYS A 492 4.16 13.37 -25.03
CA CYS A 492 5.33 14.02 -24.44
C CYS A 492 5.21 14.03 -22.90
N ILE A 493 6.27 13.54 -22.23
CA ILE A 493 6.31 13.45 -20.77
C ILE A 493 7.42 14.37 -20.24
N VAL A 494 7.03 15.33 -19.39
CA VAL A 494 7.92 16.31 -18.77
C VAL A 494 7.96 16.18 -17.25
N HIS A 495 8.84 16.93 -16.56
CA HIS A 495 9.08 16.77 -15.12
C HIS A 495 8.11 17.51 -14.23
N THR A 496 7.73 18.74 -14.62
CA THR A 496 6.96 19.61 -13.74
C THR A 496 5.61 19.97 -14.32
N ARG A 497 4.69 20.34 -13.45
CA ARG A 497 3.36 20.87 -13.84
C ARG A 497 3.51 22.15 -14.65
N LYS A 498 4.52 22.97 -14.33
CA LYS A 498 4.87 24.18 -15.04
C LYS A 498 5.31 23.90 -16.48
N ASP A 499 6.29 22.99 -16.66
CA ASP A 499 6.76 22.60 -17.99
C ASP A 499 5.63 22.02 -18.84
N CYS A 500 4.75 21.22 -18.22
CA CYS A 500 3.61 20.62 -18.88
C CYS A 500 2.65 21.69 -19.43
N ARG A 501 2.33 22.69 -18.64
CA ARG A 501 1.45 23.80 -19.02
C ARG A 501 2.11 24.72 -20.04
N GLU A 502 3.37 25.09 -19.85
CA GLU A 502 4.13 25.95 -20.77
C GLU A 502 4.22 25.28 -22.15
N LEU A 503 4.63 24.03 -22.22
CA LEU A 503 4.67 23.30 -23.49
C LEU A 503 3.28 23.16 -24.11
N HIS A 504 2.25 22.82 -23.32
CA HIS A 504 0.88 22.72 -23.81
C HIS A 504 0.36 24.04 -24.44
N SER A 505 0.69 25.19 -23.84
CA SER A 505 0.25 26.51 -24.37
C SER A 505 0.87 26.87 -25.74
N LEU A 506 1.95 26.21 -26.12
CA LEU A 506 2.63 26.38 -27.43
C LEU A 506 2.15 25.38 -28.49
N MET A 507 1.30 24.41 -28.09
CA MET A 507 0.79 23.37 -28.98
C MET A 507 -0.48 23.81 -29.71
N PRO A 508 -0.78 23.22 -30.87
CA PRO A 508 -2.05 23.48 -31.58
C PRO A 508 -3.27 23.12 -30.75
N GLU A 509 -4.39 23.82 -31.05
CA GLU A 509 -5.70 23.51 -30.48
C GLU A 509 -6.07 22.03 -30.63
N GLY A 510 -6.72 21.45 -29.62
CA GLY A 510 -7.06 20.03 -29.55
C GLY A 510 -5.94 19.14 -29.00
N THR A 511 -4.78 19.69 -28.65
CA THR A 511 -3.76 19.00 -27.85
C THR A 511 -4.28 18.80 -26.42
N ILE A 512 -4.05 17.63 -25.84
CA ILE A 512 -4.52 17.26 -24.50
C ILE A 512 -3.42 17.53 -23.47
N HIS A 513 -3.78 18.24 -22.39
CA HIS A 513 -2.97 18.37 -21.19
C HIS A 513 -3.37 17.30 -20.17
N LEU A 514 -2.40 16.69 -19.47
CA LEU A 514 -2.68 15.71 -18.42
C LEU A 514 -1.68 15.83 -17.27
N SER A 515 -2.13 16.30 -16.11
CA SER A 515 -1.27 16.48 -14.94
C SER A 515 -2.01 16.23 -13.62
N ALA A 516 -1.25 16.20 -12.53
CA ALA A 516 -1.80 16.04 -11.18
C ALA A 516 -2.53 17.31 -10.66
N LEU A 517 -2.63 18.38 -11.45
CA LEU A 517 -3.50 19.52 -11.18
C LEU A 517 -4.96 19.25 -11.56
N MET A 518 -5.23 18.19 -12.29
CA MET A 518 -6.58 17.69 -12.54
C MET A 518 -7.03 16.78 -11.39
N CYS A 519 -8.29 16.88 -11.00
CA CYS A 519 -8.87 15.94 -10.04
C CYS A 519 -9.02 14.54 -10.66
N ALA A 520 -9.22 13.51 -9.84
CA ALA A 520 -9.26 12.12 -10.29
C ALA A 520 -10.40 11.85 -11.30
N GLU A 521 -11.57 12.50 -11.14
CA GLU A 521 -12.69 12.37 -12.05
C GLU A 521 -12.34 12.91 -13.45
N GLU A 522 -11.73 14.11 -13.52
CA GLU A 522 -11.29 14.69 -14.80
C GLU A 522 -10.22 13.85 -15.48
N ARG A 523 -9.22 13.35 -14.71
CA ARG A 523 -8.18 12.48 -15.27
C ARG A 523 -8.77 11.24 -15.92
N SER A 524 -9.80 10.64 -15.30
CA SER A 524 -10.51 9.48 -15.85
C SER A 524 -11.19 9.79 -17.18
N ASP A 525 -11.85 10.95 -17.28
CA ASP A 525 -12.48 11.42 -18.52
C ASP A 525 -11.44 11.65 -19.62
N VAL A 526 -10.35 12.35 -19.32
CA VAL A 526 -9.26 12.65 -20.26
C VAL A 526 -8.57 11.38 -20.76
N ILE A 527 -8.27 10.43 -19.86
CA ILE A 527 -7.65 9.15 -20.24
C ILE A 527 -8.57 8.37 -21.17
N THR A 528 -9.89 8.42 -20.94
CA THR A 528 -10.86 7.75 -21.80
C THR A 528 -10.91 8.42 -23.19
N GLU A 529 -10.88 9.75 -23.24
CA GLU A 529 -10.80 10.49 -24.50
C GLU A 529 -9.54 10.13 -25.29
N ILE A 530 -8.38 10.07 -24.63
CA ILE A 530 -7.11 9.63 -25.25
C ILE A 530 -7.27 8.24 -25.87
N LYS A 531 -7.82 7.27 -25.11
CA LYS A 531 -8.05 5.90 -25.60
C LYS A 531 -8.97 5.88 -26.83
N ASP A 532 -10.05 6.67 -26.80
CA ASP A 532 -11.02 6.73 -27.90
C ASP A 532 -10.41 7.36 -29.17
N ARG A 533 -9.60 8.44 -29.03
CA ARG A 533 -8.88 9.06 -30.14
C ARG A 533 -7.85 8.09 -30.76
N LEU A 534 -7.05 7.42 -29.93
CA LEU A 534 -6.04 6.45 -30.38
C LEU A 534 -6.71 5.26 -31.11
N ARG A 535 -7.79 4.69 -30.55
CA ARG A 535 -8.53 3.58 -31.16
C ARG A 535 -9.15 3.96 -32.52
N SER A 536 -9.64 5.18 -32.64
CA SER A 536 -10.28 5.69 -33.88
C SER A 536 -9.27 6.23 -34.91
N GLY A 537 -7.97 6.20 -34.62
CA GLY A 537 -6.94 6.72 -35.51
C GLY A 537 -6.95 8.25 -35.67
N LYS A 538 -7.63 8.98 -34.79
CA LYS A 538 -7.68 10.44 -34.78
C LYS A 538 -6.38 11.05 -34.29
N SER A 539 -6.14 12.32 -34.66
CA SER A 539 -5.03 13.09 -34.10
C SER A 539 -5.13 13.14 -32.57
N CYS A 540 -4.03 12.78 -31.90
CA CYS A 540 -3.94 12.70 -30.45
C CYS A 540 -2.55 13.12 -29.97
N ARG A 541 -2.39 14.42 -29.68
CA ARG A 541 -1.17 14.97 -29.09
C ARG A 541 -1.41 15.17 -27.61
N VAL A 542 -0.57 14.58 -26.76
CA VAL A 542 -0.72 14.62 -25.29
C VAL A 542 0.55 15.15 -24.66
N ILE A 543 0.42 16.18 -23.84
CA ILE A 543 1.49 16.68 -22.99
C ILE A 543 1.16 16.29 -21.54
N SER A 544 2.05 15.54 -20.91
CA SER A 544 1.80 15.00 -19.56
C SER A 544 2.99 15.13 -18.63
N THR A 545 2.73 15.10 -17.34
CA THR A 545 3.76 14.80 -16.33
C THR A 545 3.95 13.27 -16.22
N GLN A 546 4.80 12.80 -15.28
CA GLN A 546 5.05 11.36 -15.04
C GLN A 546 3.79 10.55 -14.69
N LEU A 547 2.65 11.20 -14.51
CA LEU A 547 1.37 10.55 -14.16
C LEU A 547 1.00 9.41 -15.10
N VAL A 548 1.38 9.47 -16.38
CA VAL A 548 1.09 8.44 -17.39
C VAL A 548 2.07 7.26 -17.37
N GLU A 549 3.19 7.37 -16.68
CA GLU A 549 4.23 6.34 -16.64
C GLU A 549 3.73 5.06 -15.97
N CYS A 550 2.90 5.21 -14.93
CA CYS A 550 2.33 4.08 -14.21
C CYS A 550 0.79 4.09 -14.27
N GLY A 551 0.19 2.92 -14.46
CA GLY A 551 -1.23 2.70 -14.30
C GLY A 551 -2.16 3.15 -15.41
N VAL A 552 -1.66 3.83 -16.43
CA VAL A 552 -2.49 4.27 -17.55
C VAL A 552 -2.29 3.35 -18.75
N ASP A 553 -3.37 2.73 -19.21
CA ASP A 553 -3.34 1.83 -20.38
C ASP A 553 -3.55 2.62 -21.67
N ILE A 554 -2.46 3.22 -22.18
CA ILE A 554 -2.42 3.98 -23.44
C ILE A 554 -1.29 3.44 -24.32
N ASP A 555 -1.47 3.55 -25.62
CA ASP A 555 -0.53 3.01 -26.63
C ASP A 555 -0.28 4.02 -27.74
N PHE A 556 0.86 4.69 -27.69
CA PHE A 556 1.29 5.67 -28.68
C PHE A 556 2.36 5.12 -29.64
N PRO A 557 2.35 5.51 -30.92
CA PRO A 557 3.42 5.16 -31.84
C PRO A 557 4.75 5.86 -31.50
N ILE A 558 4.68 7.08 -30.96
CA ILE A 558 5.82 7.96 -30.66
C ILE A 558 5.66 8.52 -29.24
N VAL A 559 6.74 8.46 -28.48
CA VAL A 559 6.84 9.06 -27.15
C VAL A 559 8.05 9.95 -27.05
N PHE A 560 7.90 11.17 -26.58
CA PHE A 560 8.99 12.05 -26.16
C PHE A 560 9.10 12.04 -24.64
N ARG A 561 10.30 11.82 -24.10
CA ARG A 561 10.54 11.80 -22.66
C ARG A 561 11.69 12.75 -22.31
N ALA A 562 11.42 13.74 -21.48
CA ALA A 562 12.47 14.55 -20.88
C ALA A 562 13.42 13.67 -20.06
N LEU A 563 14.72 13.91 -20.15
CA LEU A 563 15.78 13.09 -19.54
C LEU A 563 15.55 12.89 -18.06
N ALA A 564 15.39 11.65 -17.61
CA ALA A 564 14.97 11.21 -16.28
C ALA A 564 15.77 10.01 -15.80
N GLY A 565 15.40 9.44 -14.67
CA GLY A 565 15.89 8.13 -14.24
C GLY A 565 15.54 7.04 -15.24
N LEU A 566 16.39 6.02 -15.35
CA LEU A 566 16.22 4.96 -16.33
C LEU A 566 14.95 4.14 -16.10
N ASP A 567 14.52 3.99 -14.87
CA ASP A 567 13.24 3.40 -14.46
C ASP A 567 12.04 4.14 -15.05
N SER A 568 12.04 5.45 -14.98
CA SER A 568 11.02 6.34 -15.55
C SER A 568 11.03 6.29 -17.09
N ILE A 569 12.21 6.28 -17.70
CA ILE A 569 12.36 6.10 -19.17
C ILE A 569 11.77 4.75 -19.62
N ALA A 570 12.03 3.69 -18.89
CA ALA A 570 11.48 2.36 -19.19
C ALA A 570 9.96 2.32 -19.08
N GLN A 571 9.38 3.01 -18.10
CA GLN A 571 7.94 3.11 -17.95
C GLN A 571 7.29 3.93 -19.05
N SER A 572 7.93 5.02 -19.48
CA SER A 572 7.54 5.82 -20.63
C SER A 572 7.60 4.99 -21.94
N ALA A 573 8.67 4.19 -22.11
CA ALA A 573 8.80 3.25 -23.22
C ALA A 573 7.68 2.19 -23.22
N GLY A 574 7.19 1.80 -22.04
CA GLY A 574 6.02 0.94 -21.88
C GLY A 574 4.70 1.53 -22.38
N ARG A 575 4.66 2.83 -22.74
CA ARG A 575 3.50 3.52 -23.36
C ARG A 575 3.67 3.66 -24.89
N CYS A 576 4.80 3.22 -25.41
CA CYS A 576 5.11 3.27 -26.82
C CYS A 576 4.97 1.87 -27.44
N ASN A 577 4.17 1.76 -28.53
CA ASN A 577 3.90 0.49 -29.21
C ASN A 577 3.59 -0.69 -28.27
N ARG A 578 2.80 -0.41 -27.24
CA ARG A 578 2.51 -1.34 -26.15
C ARG A 578 1.82 -2.62 -26.63
N GLU A 579 0.95 -2.51 -27.61
CA GLU A 579 0.23 -3.64 -28.18
C GLU A 579 1.02 -4.35 -29.30
N GLY A 580 2.19 -3.81 -29.68
CA GLY A 580 3.04 -4.38 -30.72
C GLY A 580 2.44 -4.30 -32.11
N LYS A 581 1.60 -3.30 -32.39
CA LYS A 581 0.97 -3.07 -33.71
C LYS A 581 1.96 -2.60 -34.76
N LEU A 582 2.99 -1.90 -34.33
CA LEU A 582 4.09 -1.45 -35.19
C LEU A 582 5.27 -2.40 -35.07
N ARG A 583 6.12 -2.44 -36.12
CA ARG A 583 7.39 -3.18 -36.05
C ARG A 583 8.23 -2.65 -34.86
N HIS A 584 8.39 -1.33 -34.77
CA HIS A 584 9.01 -0.62 -33.63
C HIS A 584 8.29 0.70 -33.41
N GLY A 585 8.07 1.07 -32.15
CA GLY A 585 7.75 2.42 -31.73
C GLY A 585 9.04 3.18 -31.42
N THR A 586 9.00 4.51 -31.40
CA THR A 586 10.17 5.32 -31.09
C THR A 586 9.99 6.14 -29.84
N VAL A 587 10.95 6.05 -28.94
CA VAL A 587 11.01 6.90 -27.73
C VAL A 587 12.18 7.88 -27.91
N TYR A 588 11.86 9.15 -28.05
CA TYR A 588 12.84 10.23 -28.10
C TYR A 588 13.18 10.72 -26.70
N LEU A 589 14.43 10.57 -26.30
CA LEU A 589 14.95 11.22 -25.09
C LEU A 589 15.42 12.63 -25.44
N PHE A 590 14.98 13.62 -24.68
CA PHE A 590 15.42 14.99 -24.87
C PHE A 590 15.85 15.66 -23.58
N ASN A 591 16.84 16.54 -23.67
CA ASN A 591 17.29 17.33 -22.54
C ASN A 591 16.47 18.63 -22.47
N PRO A 592 15.58 18.78 -21.47
CA PRO A 592 14.59 19.86 -21.44
C PRO A 592 15.24 21.25 -21.28
N PRO A 593 14.58 22.33 -21.75
CA PRO A 593 15.08 23.70 -21.57
C PRO A 593 15.04 24.13 -20.08
N SER A 594 14.14 23.58 -19.27
CA SER A 594 14.08 23.81 -17.84
C SER A 594 15.13 22.99 -17.07
N ASN A 595 15.40 23.35 -15.83
CA ASN A 595 16.24 22.53 -14.98
C ASN A 595 15.45 21.40 -14.34
N ILE A 596 16.06 20.25 -14.22
CA ILE A 596 15.47 19.10 -13.53
C ILE A 596 15.36 19.45 -12.04
N PRO A 597 14.21 19.22 -11.40
CA PRO A 597 14.03 19.46 -9.97
C PRO A 597 15.04 18.68 -9.13
N LYS A 598 15.70 19.37 -8.19
CA LYS A 598 16.69 18.77 -7.29
C LYS A 598 16.07 17.67 -6.44
N GLY A 599 16.87 16.66 -6.12
CA GLY A 599 16.46 15.52 -5.29
C GLY A 599 16.59 14.18 -6.01
N GLN A 600 15.63 13.31 -5.84
CA GLN A 600 15.67 11.95 -6.45
C GLN A 600 15.62 12.01 -7.98
N LEU A 601 14.80 12.91 -8.56
CA LEU A 601 14.69 13.08 -10.01
C LEU A 601 16.02 13.50 -10.64
N ASP A 602 16.69 14.51 -10.06
CA ASP A 602 17.99 14.98 -10.52
C ASP A 602 19.07 13.90 -10.39
N LYS A 603 19.12 13.20 -9.26
CA LYS A 603 20.07 12.10 -9.06
C LYS A 603 19.86 10.98 -10.09
N GLY A 604 18.60 10.56 -10.32
CA GLY A 604 18.26 9.55 -11.30
C GLY A 604 18.65 9.98 -12.73
N ALA A 605 18.33 11.23 -13.10
CA ALA A 605 18.69 11.77 -14.41
C ALA A 605 20.21 11.86 -14.64
N ASN A 606 20.97 12.24 -13.59
CA ASN A 606 22.43 12.30 -13.66
C ASN A 606 23.04 10.89 -13.87
N VAL A 607 22.54 9.87 -13.15
CA VAL A 607 22.99 8.49 -13.40
C VAL A 607 22.68 8.05 -14.83
N THR A 608 21.49 8.38 -15.34
CA THR A 608 21.14 8.06 -16.75
C THR A 608 22.06 8.77 -17.71
N LYS A 609 22.43 10.03 -17.46
CA LYS A 609 23.36 10.79 -18.26
C LYS A 609 24.75 10.14 -18.29
N ASP A 610 25.28 9.74 -17.14
CA ASP A 610 26.54 9.01 -17.04
C ASP A 610 26.52 7.68 -17.81
N LEU A 611 25.38 6.99 -17.82
CA LEU A 611 25.19 5.77 -18.60
C LEU A 611 25.14 6.08 -20.11
N LEU A 612 24.42 7.13 -20.53
CA LEU A 612 24.40 7.57 -21.93
C LEU A 612 25.81 7.86 -22.45
N ASP A 613 26.61 8.59 -21.68
CA ASP A 613 28.00 8.89 -22.05
C ASP A 613 28.85 7.60 -22.09
N SER A 614 28.70 6.70 -21.12
CA SER A 614 29.42 5.42 -21.04
C SER A 614 29.11 4.49 -22.23
N TYR A 615 27.84 4.45 -22.64
CA TYR A 615 27.36 3.66 -23.78
C TYR A 615 27.35 4.44 -25.11
N ARG A 616 28.01 5.62 -25.17
CA ARG A 616 28.12 6.46 -26.37
C ARG A 616 26.76 6.77 -27.01
N TYR A 617 25.76 7.06 -26.14
CA TYR A 617 24.38 7.36 -26.53
C TYR A 617 23.65 6.21 -27.26
N ASN A 618 24.17 4.98 -27.22
CA ASN A 618 23.48 3.77 -27.68
C ASN A 618 22.88 3.05 -26.49
N LEU A 619 21.67 3.43 -26.11
CA LEU A 619 21.00 2.94 -24.90
C LEU A 619 20.02 1.81 -25.26
N GLU A 620 20.28 0.60 -24.76
CA GLU A 620 19.36 -0.51 -24.83
C GLU A 620 18.83 -0.86 -23.44
N LEU A 621 17.50 -0.84 -23.30
CA LEU A 621 16.81 -1.13 -22.02
C LEU A 621 16.88 -2.64 -21.71
N THR A 622 17.96 -3.06 -21.06
CA THR A 622 18.23 -4.45 -20.70
C THR A 622 18.24 -4.66 -19.19
N PRO A 623 17.97 -5.88 -18.67
CA PRO A 623 18.08 -6.19 -17.25
C PRO A 623 19.45 -5.84 -16.65
N LYS A 624 20.54 -6.02 -17.43
CA LYS A 624 21.89 -5.65 -17.01
C LYS A 624 22.04 -4.14 -16.79
N LEU A 625 21.50 -3.35 -17.73
CA LEU A 625 21.55 -1.89 -17.65
C LEU A 625 20.76 -1.37 -16.42
N TYR A 626 19.60 -1.95 -16.12
CA TYR A 626 18.84 -1.59 -14.93
C TYR A 626 19.59 -1.88 -13.63
N LYS A 627 20.21 -3.07 -13.54
CA LYS A 627 21.03 -3.43 -12.36
C LYS A 627 22.20 -2.44 -12.18
N GLU A 628 22.88 -2.04 -13.25
CA GLU A 628 23.94 -1.03 -13.22
C GLU A 628 23.41 0.33 -12.79
N TYR A 629 22.28 0.76 -13.35
CA TYR A 629 21.63 2.01 -12.99
C TYR A 629 21.29 2.07 -11.51
N PHE A 630 20.55 1.10 -10.97
CA PHE A 630 20.16 1.09 -9.55
C PHE A 630 21.37 0.99 -8.63
N SER A 631 22.38 0.23 -8.99
CA SER A 631 23.64 0.16 -8.23
C SER A 631 24.32 1.53 -8.13
N LYS A 632 24.41 2.28 -9.22
CA LYS A 632 24.96 3.66 -9.23
C LYS A 632 24.03 4.64 -8.50
N TYR A 633 22.71 4.52 -8.71
CA TYR A 633 21.72 5.41 -8.09
C TYR A 633 21.73 5.29 -6.57
N TYR A 634 21.72 4.08 -6.03
CA TYR A 634 21.77 3.88 -4.57
C TYR A 634 23.06 4.39 -3.94
N LYS A 635 24.19 4.36 -4.64
CA LYS A 635 25.45 4.96 -4.16
C LYS A 635 25.42 6.47 -4.02
N LEU A 636 24.52 7.16 -4.72
CA LEU A 636 24.32 8.61 -4.60
C LEU A 636 23.36 9.01 -3.47
N LEU A 637 22.73 8.04 -2.83
CA LEU A 637 21.80 8.30 -1.73
C LEU A 637 22.54 8.31 -0.40
N ASN A 638 22.17 9.26 0.46
CA ASN A 638 22.83 9.49 1.74
C ASN A 638 22.00 8.96 2.93
N ASN A 639 20.79 8.47 2.70
CA ASN A 639 19.91 7.97 3.74
C ASN A 639 18.93 6.92 3.19
N PHE A 640 18.83 5.79 3.89
CA PHE A 640 17.89 4.71 3.64
C PHE A 640 16.99 4.43 4.85
N ASP A 641 17.10 5.25 5.90
CA ASP A 641 16.42 5.09 7.19
C ASP A 641 15.84 6.43 7.69
N LYS A 642 14.98 7.05 6.87
CA LYS A 642 14.33 8.34 7.18
C LYS A 642 13.49 8.28 8.45
N CYS A 643 12.89 7.13 8.75
CA CYS A 643 12.09 6.91 9.94
C CYS A 643 12.91 6.59 11.21
N GLU A 644 14.24 6.58 11.14
CA GLU A 644 15.13 6.24 12.26
C GLU A 644 14.88 4.82 12.84
N PHE A 645 14.56 3.87 11.97
CA PHE A 645 14.25 2.48 12.35
C PHE A 645 15.36 1.84 13.19
N ASP A 646 16.62 2.07 12.83
CA ASP A 646 17.75 1.52 13.59
C ASP A 646 17.78 2.02 15.04
N SER A 647 17.63 3.32 15.24
CA SER A 647 17.72 3.92 16.57
C SER A 647 16.51 3.60 17.44
N LEU A 648 15.31 3.48 16.82
CA LEU A 648 14.03 3.28 17.52
C LEU A 648 13.74 1.81 17.79
N ILE A 649 14.22 0.90 16.91
CA ILE A 649 13.88 -0.52 16.94
C ILE A 649 15.10 -1.42 17.11
N GLN A 650 16.17 -1.24 16.32
CA GLN A 650 17.26 -2.20 16.28
C GLN A 650 18.27 -2.03 17.43
N LYS A 651 18.43 -0.83 17.97
CA LYS A 651 19.47 -0.48 18.94
C LYS A 651 19.41 -1.29 20.24
N GLU A 652 18.22 -1.53 20.80
CA GLU A 652 18.01 -2.24 22.06
C GLU A 652 17.05 -3.44 21.90
N LYS A 653 17.06 -4.06 20.71
CA LYS A 653 16.19 -5.20 20.36
C LYS A 653 16.37 -6.41 21.28
N ASP A 654 17.60 -6.69 21.70
CA ASP A 654 17.98 -7.75 22.62
C ASP A 654 17.41 -7.56 24.03
N GLN A 655 17.07 -6.32 24.40
CA GLN A 655 16.45 -5.96 25.67
C GLN A 655 14.94 -5.77 25.56
N CYS A 656 14.35 -6.00 24.40
CA CYS A 656 12.92 -5.75 24.13
C CYS A 656 12.50 -4.31 24.53
N LYS A 657 13.25 -3.30 24.06
CA LYS A 657 12.99 -1.88 24.33
C LYS A 657 12.76 -1.17 23.01
N PHE A 658 11.52 -1.04 22.61
CA PHE A 658 11.12 -0.50 21.33
C PHE A 658 10.36 0.82 21.46
N GLN A 659 10.52 1.69 20.48
CA GLN A 659 9.81 2.97 20.38
C GLN A 659 8.73 2.85 19.29
N PHE A 660 7.69 2.07 19.57
CA PHE A 660 6.67 1.72 18.58
C PHE A 660 5.83 2.91 18.13
N ARG A 661 5.42 3.79 19.07
CA ARG A 661 4.60 4.96 18.78
C ARG A 661 5.40 6.00 18.02
N THR A 662 6.60 6.31 18.52
CA THR A 662 7.51 7.26 17.86
C THR A 662 7.85 6.81 16.43
N LEU A 663 8.08 5.51 16.22
CA LEU A 663 8.29 4.99 14.86
C LEU A 663 7.04 5.17 13.99
N SER A 664 5.86 4.84 14.51
CA SER A 664 4.59 5.01 13.80
C SER A 664 4.37 6.46 13.36
N ASP A 665 4.67 7.41 14.25
CA ASP A 665 4.53 8.85 13.97
C ASP A 665 5.55 9.38 12.95
N LYS A 666 6.67 8.68 12.76
CA LYS A 666 7.70 9.02 11.76
C LYS A 666 7.56 8.25 10.45
N TYR A 667 6.81 7.15 10.45
CA TYR A 667 6.70 6.27 9.28
C TYR A 667 5.54 6.68 8.38
N HIS A 668 5.80 7.63 7.50
CA HIS A 668 4.85 8.09 6.49
C HIS A 668 5.49 8.01 5.11
N LEU A 669 5.04 7.07 4.30
CA LEU A 669 5.53 6.94 2.92
C LEU A 669 5.04 8.08 2.03
N ILE A 670 3.89 8.67 2.34
CA ILE A 670 3.40 9.89 1.72
C ILE A 670 3.62 11.04 2.70
N ASP A 671 4.48 11.98 2.34
CA ASP A 671 4.78 13.14 3.17
C ASP A 671 3.71 14.23 2.98
N ASN A 672 2.70 14.21 3.85
CA ASN A 672 1.62 15.21 3.87
C ASN A 672 1.99 16.49 4.66
N VAL A 673 3.20 16.57 5.24
CA VAL A 673 3.59 17.74 6.06
C VAL A 673 3.59 19.01 5.24
N TYR A 674 4.00 18.92 3.97
CA TYR A 674 4.15 20.08 3.07
C TYR A 674 2.99 20.25 2.09
N GLN A 675 2.02 19.33 2.06
CA GLN A 675 0.88 19.36 1.14
C GLN A 675 -0.44 19.39 1.90
N GLY A 676 -1.47 19.91 1.24
CA GLY A 676 -2.85 19.87 1.70
C GLY A 676 -3.79 19.49 0.56
N THR A 677 -4.90 18.88 0.90
CA THR A 677 -5.94 18.49 -0.05
C THR A 677 -6.91 19.65 -0.25
N VAL A 678 -7.15 20.00 -1.51
CA VAL A 678 -8.11 21.03 -1.93
C VAL A 678 -9.21 20.39 -2.74
N TYR A 679 -10.46 20.58 -2.34
CA TYR A 679 -11.62 20.13 -3.11
C TYR A 679 -11.99 21.18 -4.17
N VAL A 680 -12.09 20.73 -5.43
CA VAL A 680 -12.31 21.62 -6.58
C VAL A 680 -13.64 21.35 -7.25
N ARG A 681 -14.19 22.37 -7.91
CA ARG A 681 -15.42 22.25 -8.71
C ARG A 681 -15.09 21.62 -10.06
N TYR A 682 -15.73 20.51 -10.38
CA TYR A 682 -15.63 19.89 -11.70
C TYR A 682 -16.99 19.37 -12.19
N CYS A 683 -17.23 19.56 -13.47
CA CYS A 683 -18.36 19.00 -14.19
C CYS A 683 -17.82 18.18 -15.37
N SER A 684 -18.07 16.88 -15.36
CA SER A 684 -17.66 15.98 -16.42
C SER A 684 -18.43 16.31 -17.71
N LEU A 685 -17.72 16.70 -18.76
CA LEU A 685 -18.29 16.92 -20.08
C LEU A 685 -18.81 15.63 -20.71
N ARG A 686 -18.28 14.49 -20.29
CA ARG A 686 -18.61 13.17 -20.81
C ARG A 686 -19.87 12.57 -20.17
N THR A 687 -20.00 12.68 -18.85
CA THR A 687 -21.08 12.03 -18.09
C THR A 687 -22.13 13.00 -17.56
N GLY A 688 -21.87 14.31 -17.63
CA GLY A 688 -22.69 15.35 -17.02
C GLY A 688 -22.67 15.37 -15.48
N LYS A 689 -21.90 14.49 -14.86
CA LYS A 689 -21.76 14.47 -13.39
C LYS A 689 -21.03 15.70 -12.91
N ASN A 690 -21.55 16.35 -11.88
CA ASN A 690 -20.90 17.47 -11.19
C ASN A 690 -20.93 17.27 -9.67
N ASN A 691 -20.10 18.03 -8.97
CA ASN A 691 -19.96 17.94 -7.52
C ASN A 691 -20.38 19.22 -6.78
N ILE A 692 -21.14 20.10 -7.42
CA ILE A 692 -21.56 21.39 -6.84
C ILE A 692 -22.34 21.17 -5.54
N SER A 693 -23.27 20.23 -5.53
CA SER A 693 -24.07 19.91 -4.34
C SER A 693 -23.20 19.42 -3.17
N LEU A 694 -22.14 18.65 -3.44
CA LEU A 694 -21.20 18.18 -2.43
C LEU A 694 -20.38 19.33 -1.84
N LEU A 695 -19.91 20.25 -2.69
CA LEU A 695 -19.18 21.45 -2.25
C LEU A 695 -20.09 22.41 -1.47
N THR A 696 -21.36 22.55 -1.87
CA THR A 696 -22.35 23.36 -1.14
C THR A 696 -22.60 22.78 0.26
N ALA A 697 -22.75 21.46 0.39
CA ALA A 697 -22.90 20.78 1.67
C ALA A 697 -21.64 20.98 2.56
N LEU A 698 -20.44 20.84 1.98
CA LEU A 698 -19.19 21.09 2.69
C LEU A 698 -19.09 22.55 3.17
N ASN A 699 -19.47 23.52 2.32
CA ASN A 699 -19.48 24.94 2.67
C ASN A 699 -20.51 25.29 3.77
N ALA A 700 -21.59 24.51 3.86
CA ALA A 700 -22.59 24.63 4.92
C ALA A 700 -22.13 24.00 6.27
N GLY A 701 -20.92 23.40 6.31
CA GLY A 701 -20.38 22.75 7.49
C GLY A 701 -20.93 21.34 7.74
N GLU A 702 -21.57 20.74 6.74
CA GLU A 702 -21.95 19.33 6.81
C GLU A 702 -20.71 18.46 6.76
N VAL A 703 -20.48 17.63 7.81
CA VAL A 703 -19.27 16.81 7.94
C VAL A 703 -19.66 15.39 8.25
N ASP A 704 -19.61 14.55 7.23
CA ASP A 704 -19.67 13.12 7.43
C ASP A 704 -18.61 12.38 6.58
N ARG A 705 -18.35 11.13 6.94
CA ARG A 705 -17.40 10.29 6.21
C ARG A 705 -17.82 10.05 4.74
N GLN A 706 -19.12 10.05 4.45
CA GLN A 706 -19.63 9.80 3.10
C GLN A 706 -19.36 10.99 2.19
N LEU A 707 -19.57 12.23 2.69
CA LEU A 707 -19.28 13.45 1.97
C LEU A 707 -17.80 13.50 1.55
N PHE A 708 -16.87 13.28 2.49
CA PHE A 708 -15.44 13.30 2.18
C PHE A 708 -15.01 12.21 1.20
N ARG A 709 -15.57 11.00 1.29
CA ARG A 709 -15.31 9.93 0.31
C ARG A 709 -15.76 10.32 -1.10
N LYS A 710 -16.94 10.90 -1.24
CA LYS A 710 -17.43 11.38 -2.55
C LYS A 710 -16.59 12.53 -3.08
N LEU A 711 -16.17 13.45 -2.23
CA LEU A 711 -15.30 14.57 -2.56
C LEU A 711 -13.87 14.14 -2.92
N ALA A 712 -13.38 13.00 -2.45
CA ALA A 712 -12.03 12.52 -2.72
C ALA A 712 -11.70 12.44 -4.22
N ARG A 713 -12.67 12.08 -5.09
CA ARG A 713 -12.48 12.07 -6.55
C ARG A 713 -12.35 13.48 -7.18
N TYR A 714 -12.77 14.51 -6.44
CA TYR A 714 -12.74 15.91 -6.85
C TYR A 714 -11.67 16.71 -6.10
N SER A 715 -10.61 16.03 -5.64
CA SER A 715 -9.54 16.65 -4.88
C SER A 715 -8.26 16.80 -5.71
N VAL A 716 -7.49 17.83 -5.36
CA VAL A 716 -6.15 18.11 -5.86
C VAL A 716 -5.24 18.39 -4.68
N ASN A 717 -4.04 17.80 -4.67
CA ASN A 717 -3.05 18.07 -3.62
C ASN A 717 -2.16 19.25 -4.04
N LEU A 718 -2.06 20.25 -3.16
CA LEU A 718 -1.25 21.44 -3.34
C LEU A 718 -0.26 21.59 -2.17
N PRO A 719 0.90 22.25 -2.41
CA PRO A 719 1.77 22.70 -1.34
C PRO A 719 1.02 23.65 -0.39
N LYS A 720 1.25 23.49 0.91
CA LYS A 720 0.60 24.37 1.93
C LYS A 720 0.86 25.87 1.71
N LYS A 721 2.04 26.20 1.16
CA LYS A 721 2.36 27.56 0.78
C LYS A 721 1.36 28.10 -0.26
N ASP A 722 1.09 27.32 -1.30
CA ASP A 722 0.18 27.70 -2.38
C ASP A 722 -1.27 27.82 -1.86
N ILE A 723 -1.67 26.89 -0.98
CA ILE A 723 -2.98 26.95 -0.30
C ILE A 723 -3.10 28.26 0.49
N THR A 724 -2.06 28.63 1.24
CA THR A 724 -2.05 29.88 2.04
C THR A 724 -2.17 31.11 1.16
N GLU A 725 -1.53 31.13 0.00
CA GLU A 725 -1.62 32.24 -0.96
C GLU A 725 -3.04 32.31 -1.56
N LEU A 726 -3.59 31.21 -2.01
CA LEU A 726 -4.94 31.14 -2.58
C LEU A 726 -6.05 31.47 -1.57
N LEU A 727 -5.84 31.16 -0.28
CA LEU A 727 -6.75 31.58 0.80
C LEU A 727 -6.71 33.11 0.97
N LYS A 728 -5.51 33.73 0.94
CA LYS A 728 -5.37 35.19 1.03
C LYS A 728 -6.01 35.92 -0.16
N GLU A 729 -5.96 35.32 -1.34
CA GLU A 729 -6.60 35.83 -2.55
C GLU A 729 -8.13 35.62 -2.55
N GLY A 730 -8.69 34.88 -1.59
CA GLY A 730 -10.12 34.53 -1.53
C GLY A 730 -10.55 33.50 -2.57
N ARG A 731 -9.61 32.85 -3.26
CA ARG A 731 -9.85 31.83 -4.26
C ARG A 731 -10.14 30.45 -3.67
N LEU A 732 -9.58 30.18 -2.48
CA LEU A 732 -9.94 29.06 -1.62
C LEU A 732 -10.64 29.56 -0.37
N ILE A 733 -11.46 28.70 0.21
CA ILE A 733 -12.08 28.88 1.52
C ILE A 733 -11.76 27.67 2.41
N GLU A 734 -11.82 27.88 3.72
CA GLU A 734 -11.63 26.86 4.75
C GLU A 734 -12.93 26.73 5.55
N PRO A 735 -13.92 25.94 5.07
CA PRO A 735 -15.21 25.78 5.74
C PRO A 735 -15.08 25.21 7.16
N ILE A 736 -14.06 24.39 7.35
CA ILE A 736 -13.74 23.68 8.58
C ILE A 736 -12.21 23.67 8.71
N GLU A 737 -11.69 23.79 9.92
CA GLU A 737 -10.26 23.80 10.20
C GLU A 737 -9.53 22.63 9.50
N GLY A 738 -8.54 22.97 8.67
CA GLY A 738 -7.75 22.00 7.90
C GLY A 738 -8.40 21.46 6.63
N VAL A 739 -9.63 21.87 6.28
CA VAL A 739 -10.35 21.44 5.08
C VAL A 739 -10.47 22.58 4.08
N PHE A 740 -9.86 22.44 2.91
CA PHE A 740 -9.79 23.50 1.91
C PHE A 740 -10.64 23.15 0.69
N MET A 741 -11.38 24.13 0.18
CA MET A 741 -12.14 23.98 -1.04
C MET A 741 -12.07 25.24 -1.90
N GLN A 742 -12.28 25.09 -3.19
CA GLN A 742 -12.46 26.21 -4.14
C GLN A 742 -13.63 27.07 -3.71
N SER A 743 -13.46 28.39 -3.72
CA SER A 743 -14.54 29.34 -3.51
C SER A 743 -15.65 29.07 -4.55
N LEU A 744 -16.90 29.02 -4.11
CA LEU A 744 -18.04 28.76 -5.00
C LEU A 744 -18.23 29.87 -6.04
N ASP A 745 -17.73 31.06 -5.75
CA ASP A 745 -17.81 32.25 -6.62
C ASP A 745 -16.64 32.33 -7.61
N ASP A 746 -15.56 31.55 -7.44
CA ASP A 746 -14.39 31.55 -8.36
C ASP A 746 -14.43 30.36 -9.32
N GLU A 747 -15.18 30.51 -10.43
CA GLU A 747 -15.19 29.48 -11.48
C GLU A 747 -13.88 29.39 -12.27
N ALA A 748 -13.02 30.40 -12.19
CA ALA A 748 -11.79 30.48 -12.97
C ALA A 748 -10.62 29.68 -12.35
N LEU A 749 -10.70 29.32 -11.06
CA LEU A 749 -9.61 28.60 -10.38
C LEU A 749 -9.42 27.19 -10.95
N TYR A 750 -10.47 26.52 -11.34
CA TYR A 750 -10.40 25.20 -11.94
C TYR A 750 -11.02 25.21 -13.35
N GLN A 751 -10.20 24.85 -14.35
CA GLN A 751 -10.59 24.84 -15.75
C GLN A 751 -10.53 23.44 -16.32
N ALA A 752 -11.63 22.96 -16.89
CA ALA A 752 -11.68 21.69 -17.58
C ALA A 752 -10.62 21.62 -18.71
N GLY A 753 -9.85 20.56 -18.77
CA GLY A 753 -8.74 20.40 -19.70
C GLY A 753 -7.39 20.92 -19.20
N LEU A 754 -7.33 21.75 -18.14
CA LEU A 754 -6.11 22.26 -17.56
C LEU A 754 -5.96 21.94 -16.06
N GLY A 755 -7.07 21.60 -15.40
CA GLY A 755 -7.12 21.41 -13.95
C GLY A 755 -7.08 22.73 -13.18
N LEU A 756 -6.47 22.74 -12.00
CA LEU A 756 -6.34 23.92 -11.15
C LEU A 756 -5.36 24.92 -11.77
N VAL A 757 -5.82 26.16 -12.02
CA VAL A 757 -5.09 27.23 -12.69
C VAL A 757 -4.84 28.37 -11.70
N ALA A 758 -3.61 28.44 -11.18
CA ALA A 758 -3.14 29.58 -10.38
C ALA A 758 -1.67 29.81 -10.67
N ASP A 759 -1.24 31.08 -10.75
CA ASP A 759 0.14 31.43 -11.07
C ASP A 759 1.12 31.00 -9.98
N SER A 760 0.70 31.00 -8.73
CA SER A 760 1.46 30.56 -7.56
C SER A 760 1.75 29.05 -7.53
N VAL A 761 0.92 28.22 -8.17
CA VAL A 761 0.93 26.73 -8.08
C VAL A 761 1.94 26.08 -9.04
N GLN A 762 2.63 26.86 -9.85
CA GLN A 762 3.41 26.34 -10.99
C GLN A 762 4.81 25.76 -10.63
N SER A 763 5.33 25.94 -9.40
CA SER A 763 6.75 25.75 -9.10
C SER A 763 7.18 24.38 -8.59
N PHE A 764 6.28 23.41 -8.40
CA PHE A 764 6.66 22.13 -7.79
C PHE A 764 6.69 20.94 -8.74
N ALA A 765 7.78 20.15 -8.64
CA ALA A 765 7.85 18.82 -9.17
C ALA A 765 6.82 17.93 -8.44
N THR A 766 6.00 17.23 -9.18
CA THR A 766 5.08 16.26 -8.59
C THR A 766 5.88 15.02 -8.22
N TYR A 767 6.23 14.87 -6.93
CA TYR A 767 6.53 13.53 -6.42
C TYR A 767 5.19 12.77 -6.41
N ILE A 768 5.04 11.86 -7.35
CA ILE A 768 3.93 10.92 -7.36
C ILE A 768 4.43 9.69 -6.60
N PHE A 769 4.03 9.60 -5.34
CA PHE A 769 4.10 8.35 -4.57
C PHE A 769 2.74 7.71 -4.49
#